data_d9b8ef6c598a79baf3011177005b8e10
#
_entry.id   d9b8ef6c598a79baf3011177005b8e10
#
_cell.length_a   1.000
_cell.length_b   1.000
_cell.length_c   1.000
_cell.angle_alpha   90.00
_cell.angle_beta   90.00
_cell.angle_gamma   90.00
#
_symmetry.space_group_name_H-M   'P 1'
#
loop_
_entity.id
_entity.type
_entity.pdbx_description
1 polymer ?
#
loop_
_entity_poly.entity_id
_entity_poly.type
_entity_poly.pdbx_seq_one_letter_code
_entity_poly.pdbx_strand_id
1 'polypeptide(L)'
;MVAATVATLAILVAGFFILRGRRPFVRRFRADVERLVSPGRIGETLEVLAKSPHRAGTPANAAAADEIARRLTAAGLKPWSDVHEVELWEPVALSLALTKPVAKNFDLHERALAEDPATAVAKEELPFLAYAPDADVEAPVVYAGFGAPADFAALRKAGVDVRGKIALVKVQGVCLGMKTLAAERAGAVGLLIYIEPRDEGIVKPPYPLGPSMNRWAASRGTLLKYFLRPGDPSRAKAAGVDTRPKIPALAISQDVAEALLKEIGGPLPPADWKGLLDAPYTLGPGPARARMTVRGKTVRASLRNVLAMIPGGDPKAAPVVLGSHIDAWVYGAVDPSSGTAAVLEVATVLAALADRGWAPSRPVVFAFFDGEEFGMLGSTRFLETRLTGADLPALAFLDVDSAVRANDLYASTTPGLRGPLAEVLALVNDPDSGKSLRESSGEPALPGFSSDAAPFLGFSATPVAALGFGRWYGSTHTLYDTATWLKRFGDPGFLRTATLARVVALYVGVLATPRFFPLRFAELSDFTNREIREIQGRHPASIGWVPQAARSLTSQIEGFEAGARAWDGRTRASRGPGKDAGRFDRNVSLALGAFGAPGESFGRGCRLWGLSPETGCGAVGLPALEEAVSRSDRAAAAREIDHLAVAFSRAREQLVIANLLADGGRPTRRVSAGARRP
;
A
#
# COMPACT_ATOMS: atom_id res chain seq x y z
N MET A 1 50.16 -23.68 -2.98
CA MET A 1 49.27 -23.57 -4.15
C MET A 1 48.28 -24.73 -4.29
N VAL A 2 48.69 -26.00 -4.22
CA VAL A 2 47.79 -27.16 -4.40
C VAL A 2 46.65 -27.20 -3.37
N ALA A 3 46.89 -26.89 -2.09
CA ALA A 3 45.89 -26.90 -1.03
C ALA A 3 44.80 -25.81 -1.23
N ALA A 4 45.16 -24.63 -1.73
CA ALA A 4 44.21 -23.56 -2.01
C ALA A 4 43.32 -23.88 -3.22
N THR A 5 43.86 -24.54 -4.24
CA THR A 5 43.11 -24.96 -5.42
C THR A 5 42.10 -26.07 -5.11
N VAL A 6 42.46 -27.01 -4.22
CA VAL A 6 41.57 -28.09 -3.77
C VAL A 6 40.44 -27.53 -2.90
N ALA A 7 40.72 -26.55 -2.02
CA ALA A 7 39.70 -25.88 -1.21
C ALA A 7 38.72 -25.08 -2.08
N THR A 8 39.20 -24.36 -3.09
CA THR A 8 38.35 -23.60 -4.03
C THR A 8 37.49 -24.56 -4.87
N LEU A 9 38.06 -25.67 -5.35
CA LEU A 9 37.31 -26.68 -6.10
C LEU A 9 36.26 -27.39 -5.22
N ALA A 10 36.57 -27.68 -3.96
CA ALA A 10 35.62 -28.24 -3.00
C ALA A 10 34.48 -27.28 -2.69
N ILE A 11 34.74 -25.97 -2.59
CA ILE A 11 33.71 -24.93 -2.40
C ILE A 11 32.84 -24.80 -3.66
N LEU A 12 33.44 -24.85 -4.86
CA LEU A 12 32.70 -24.80 -6.13
C LEU A 12 31.88 -26.06 -6.35
N VAL A 13 32.40 -27.25 -6.01
CA VAL A 13 31.69 -28.52 -6.09
C VAL A 13 30.59 -28.59 -5.04
N ALA A 14 30.82 -28.17 -3.81
CA ALA A 14 29.79 -28.06 -2.78
C ALA A 14 28.71 -27.04 -3.18
N GLY A 15 29.10 -25.89 -3.74
CA GLY A 15 28.18 -24.90 -4.31
C GLY A 15 27.35 -25.46 -5.44
N PHE A 16 27.95 -26.26 -6.32
CA PHE A 16 27.26 -26.93 -7.44
C PHE A 16 26.26 -28.01 -6.97
N PHE A 17 26.61 -28.80 -5.95
CA PHE A 17 25.70 -29.79 -5.36
C PHE A 17 24.61 -29.15 -4.50
N ILE A 18 24.90 -28.04 -3.81
CA ILE A 18 23.90 -27.26 -3.07
C ILE A 18 22.88 -26.62 -4.00
N LEU A 19 23.31 -26.09 -5.15
CA LEU A 19 22.42 -25.54 -6.18
C LEU A 19 21.60 -26.65 -6.87
N ARG A 20 22.13 -27.86 -7.03
CA ARG A 20 21.40 -28.99 -7.63
C ARG A 20 20.29 -29.54 -6.71
N GLY A 21 20.43 -29.49 -5.40
CA GLY A 21 19.43 -29.99 -4.45
C GLY A 21 18.17 -29.13 -4.31
N ARG A 22 18.24 -27.82 -4.63
CA ARG A 22 17.08 -26.89 -4.65
C ARG A 22 16.31 -26.93 -5.98
N ARG A 23 16.98 -27.24 -7.07
CA ARG A 23 16.43 -27.18 -8.42
C ARG A 23 15.17 -28.04 -8.65
N PRO A 24 15.01 -29.27 -8.11
CA PRO A 24 13.81 -30.07 -8.39
C PRO A 24 12.55 -29.53 -7.73
N PHE A 25 12.58 -29.12 -6.46
CA PHE A 25 11.39 -28.62 -5.75
C PHE A 25 10.91 -27.29 -6.33
N VAL A 26 11.78 -26.29 -6.42
CA VAL A 26 11.42 -24.97 -6.98
C VAL A 26 10.95 -25.09 -8.42
N ARG A 27 11.60 -25.94 -9.24
CA ARG A 27 11.19 -26.17 -10.63
C ARG A 27 9.83 -26.85 -10.72
N ARG A 28 9.58 -27.87 -9.88
CA ARG A 28 8.28 -28.56 -9.85
C ARG A 28 7.18 -27.65 -9.34
N PHE A 29 7.41 -26.95 -8.24
CA PHE A 29 6.45 -25.98 -7.68
C PHE A 29 6.11 -24.89 -8.69
N ARG A 30 7.12 -24.32 -9.39
CA ARG A 30 6.93 -23.37 -10.47
C ARG A 30 6.08 -23.96 -11.61
N ALA A 31 6.45 -25.12 -12.12
CA ALA A 31 5.73 -25.76 -13.23
C ALA A 31 4.27 -26.06 -12.86
N ASP A 32 4.02 -26.46 -11.62
CA ASP A 32 2.66 -26.70 -11.12
C ASP A 32 1.87 -25.39 -10.99
N VAL A 33 2.46 -24.31 -10.47
CA VAL A 33 1.83 -22.97 -10.42
C VAL A 33 1.51 -22.48 -11.84
N GLU A 34 2.47 -22.57 -12.78
CA GLU A 34 2.27 -22.18 -14.18
C GLU A 34 1.09 -22.92 -14.83
N ARG A 35 0.96 -24.22 -14.55
CA ARG A 35 -0.10 -25.07 -15.10
C ARG A 35 -1.46 -24.86 -14.44
N LEU A 36 -1.50 -24.52 -13.14
CA LEU A 36 -2.74 -24.45 -12.36
C LEU A 36 -3.40 -23.08 -12.42
N VAL A 37 -2.64 -21.99 -12.59
CA VAL A 37 -3.21 -20.65 -12.71
C VAL A 37 -4.02 -20.52 -13.99
N SER A 38 -5.29 -20.09 -13.86
CA SER A 38 -6.25 -20.02 -14.96
C SER A 38 -6.76 -18.58 -15.16
N PRO A 39 -6.42 -17.96 -16.29
CA PRO A 39 -7.01 -16.66 -16.66
C PRO A 39 -8.55 -16.72 -16.78
N GLY A 40 -9.10 -17.84 -17.26
CA GLY A 40 -10.55 -18.03 -17.36
C GLY A 40 -11.24 -18.00 -16.00
N ARG A 41 -10.72 -18.71 -15.01
CA ARG A 41 -11.26 -18.71 -13.64
C ARG A 41 -11.14 -17.34 -12.98
N ILE A 42 -10.07 -16.60 -13.23
CA ILE A 42 -9.91 -15.19 -12.80
C ILE A 42 -11.03 -14.33 -13.40
N GLY A 43 -11.25 -14.43 -14.72
CA GLY A 43 -12.29 -13.69 -15.42
C GLY A 43 -13.70 -13.99 -14.89
N GLU A 44 -14.04 -15.27 -14.71
CA GLU A 44 -15.32 -15.69 -14.11
C GLU A 44 -15.51 -15.12 -12.69
N THR A 45 -14.44 -15.10 -11.89
CA THR A 45 -14.47 -14.52 -10.53
C THR A 45 -14.75 -13.03 -10.58
N LEU A 46 -14.00 -12.32 -11.40
CA LEU A 46 -14.11 -10.87 -11.56
C LEU A 46 -15.49 -10.45 -12.08
N GLU A 47 -16.02 -11.15 -13.08
CA GLU A 47 -17.36 -10.86 -13.61
C GLU A 47 -18.47 -11.00 -12.57
N VAL A 48 -18.33 -11.94 -11.63
CA VAL A 48 -19.29 -12.09 -10.54
C VAL A 48 -19.12 -10.99 -9.50
N LEU A 49 -17.88 -10.66 -9.08
CA LEU A 49 -17.63 -9.65 -8.06
C LEU A 49 -17.99 -8.25 -8.55
N ALA A 50 -17.58 -7.88 -9.76
CA ALA A 50 -17.83 -6.57 -10.35
C ALA A 50 -19.21 -6.43 -11.05
N LYS A 51 -20.12 -7.36 -10.83
CA LYS A 51 -21.44 -7.36 -11.51
C LYS A 51 -22.33 -6.21 -11.05
N SER A 52 -22.24 -5.84 -9.80
CA SER A 52 -23.08 -4.81 -9.16
C SER A 52 -22.24 -3.89 -8.30
N PRO A 53 -22.64 -2.62 -8.14
CA PRO A 53 -22.03 -1.74 -7.15
C PRO A 53 -22.06 -2.40 -5.77
N HIS A 54 -20.89 -2.47 -5.10
CA HIS A 54 -20.75 -3.21 -3.83
C HIS A 54 -19.96 -2.43 -2.79
N ARG A 55 -20.44 -1.20 -2.51
CA ARG A 55 -19.89 -0.35 -1.45
C ARG A 55 -20.03 -1.01 -0.08
N ALA A 56 -19.03 -0.82 0.78
CA ALA A 56 -19.04 -1.32 2.15
C ALA A 56 -20.38 -1.08 2.86
N GLY A 57 -20.85 -2.09 3.61
CA GLY A 57 -22.12 -2.04 4.33
C GLY A 57 -23.37 -2.26 3.49
N THR A 58 -23.27 -2.45 2.17
CA THR A 58 -24.43 -2.75 1.30
C THR A 58 -24.70 -4.25 1.21
N PRO A 59 -25.95 -4.67 0.89
CA PRO A 59 -26.25 -6.08 0.64
C PRO A 59 -25.41 -6.69 -0.50
N ALA A 60 -25.05 -5.92 -1.52
CA ALA A 60 -24.21 -6.38 -2.61
C ALA A 60 -22.77 -6.68 -2.14
N ASN A 61 -22.23 -5.87 -1.21
CA ASN A 61 -20.94 -6.12 -0.58
C ASN A 61 -20.98 -7.41 0.28
N ALA A 62 -22.04 -7.60 1.05
CA ALA A 62 -22.23 -8.85 1.79
C ALA A 62 -22.30 -10.07 0.85
N ALA A 63 -22.96 -9.96 -0.31
CA ALA A 63 -23.01 -11.01 -1.32
C ALA A 63 -21.63 -11.27 -1.96
N ALA A 64 -20.79 -10.24 -2.16
CA ALA A 64 -19.41 -10.41 -2.61
C ALA A 64 -18.58 -11.21 -1.57
N ALA A 65 -18.72 -10.90 -0.29
CA ALA A 65 -18.09 -11.66 0.79
C ALA A 65 -18.57 -13.12 0.85
N ASP A 66 -19.87 -13.40 0.61
CA ASP A 66 -20.40 -14.74 0.50
C ASP A 66 -19.82 -15.51 -0.68
N GLU A 67 -19.68 -14.87 -1.82
CA GLU A 67 -19.07 -15.45 -3.03
C GLU A 67 -17.59 -15.80 -2.81
N ILE A 68 -16.84 -14.93 -2.14
CA ILE A 68 -15.44 -15.19 -1.75
C ILE A 68 -15.39 -16.43 -0.85
N ALA A 69 -16.21 -16.50 0.18
CA ALA A 69 -16.26 -17.66 1.09
C ALA A 69 -16.64 -18.95 0.35
N ARG A 70 -17.61 -18.88 -0.56
CA ARG A 70 -18.02 -20.01 -1.40
C ARG A 70 -16.87 -20.53 -2.28
N ARG A 71 -16.10 -19.62 -2.92
CA ARG A 71 -14.96 -19.99 -3.77
C ARG A 71 -13.82 -20.61 -2.96
N LEU A 72 -13.53 -20.06 -1.78
CA LEU A 72 -12.54 -20.64 -0.88
C LEU A 72 -12.95 -22.05 -0.43
N THR A 73 -14.23 -22.25 -0.13
CA THR A 73 -14.78 -23.59 0.20
C THR A 73 -14.66 -24.54 -0.98
N ALA A 74 -14.98 -24.10 -2.20
CA ALA A 74 -14.84 -24.90 -3.41
C ALA A 74 -13.37 -25.27 -3.72
N ALA A 75 -12.42 -24.44 -3.27
CA ALA A 75 -11.00 -24.74 -3.33
C ALA A 75 -10.50 -25.70 -2.23
N GLY A 76 -11.39 -26.23 -1.38
CA GLY A 76 -11.05 -27.14 -0.27
C GLY A 76 -10.60 -26.45 1.01
N LEU A 77 -10.65 -25.12 1.08
CA LEU A 77 -10.30 -24.36 2.28
C LEU A 77 -11.51 -24.24 3.22
N LYS A 78 -11.25 -23.91 4.48
CA LYS A 78 -12.28 -23.67 5.50
C LYS A 78 -12.30 -22.17 5.85
N PRO A 79 -13.09 -21.35 5.14
CA PRO A 79 -13.16 -19.92 5.43
C PRO A 79 -13.89 -19.68 6.76
N TRP A 80 -13.52 -18.59 7.41
CA TRP A 80 -14.23 -18.03 8.56
C TRP A 80 -14.38 -16.52 8.39
N SER A 81 -15.37 -15.95 9.11
CA SER A 81 -15.63 -14.52 9.08
C SER A 81 -15.18 -13.85 10.38
N ASP A 82 -14.61 -12.66 10.26
CA ASP A 82 -14.36 -11.71 11.36
C ASP A 82 -15.31 -10.53 11.17
N VAL A 83 -16.41 -10.56 11.94
CA VAL A 83 -17.51 -9.59 11.83
C VAL A 83 -17.31 -8.48 12.85
N HIS A 84 -17.49 -7.22 12.43
CA HIS A 84 -17.32 -6.07 13.29
C HIS A 84 -18.21 -4.89 12.90
N GLU A 85 -18.66 -4.14 13.91
CA GLU A 85 -19.48 -2.95 13.71
C GLU A 85 -18.59 -1.72 13.50
N VAL A 86 -18.98 -0.90 12.53
CA VAL A 86 -18.28 0.34 12.16
C VAL A 86 -19.25 1.49 11.91
N GLU A 87 -18.70 2.71 11.89
CA GLU A 87 -19.41 3.89 11.41
C GLU A 87 -19.03 4.17 9.95
N LEU A 88 -20.01 4.11 9.05
CA LEU A 88 -19.90 4.55 7.66
C LEU A 88 -20.61 5.90 7.48
N TRP A 89 -20.34 6.53 6.35
CA TRP A 89 -20.97 7.78 5.96
C TRP A 89 -21.67 7.64 4.61
N GLU A 90 -22.92 8.11 4.51
CA GLU A 90 -23.70 8.09 3.27
C GLU A 90 -24.12 9.50 2.88
N PRO A 91 -24.05 9.86 1.58
CA PRO A 91 -24.56 11.13 1.09
C PRO A 91 -26.10 11.18 1.19
N VAL A 92 -26.64 12.34 1.55
CA VAL A 92 -28.07 12.64 1.56
C VAL A 92 -28.40 13.70 0.50
N ALA A 93 -27.60 14.76 0.40
CA ALA A 93 -27.74 15.78 -0.62
C ALA A 93 -26.38 16.42 -0.91
N LEU A 94 -26.04 16.50 -2.19
CA LEU A 94 -24.84 17.15 -2.69
C LEU A 94 -25.22 18.09 -3.81
N SER A 95 -24.78 19.34 -3.78
CA SER A 95 -24.98 20.29 -4.88
C SER A 95 -23.83 21.28 -5.00
N LEU A 96 -23.64 21.78 -6.21
CA LEU A 96 -22.67 22.82 -6.53
C LEU A 96 -23.26 23.77 -7.55
N ALA A 97 -23.12 25.06 -7.32
CA ALA A 97 -23.46 26.10 -8.27
C ALA A 97 -22.37 27.17 -8.34
N LEU A 98 -22.07 27.64 -9.52
CA LEU A 98 -21.40 28.93 -9.71
C LEU A 98 -22.45 30.02 -9.50
N THR A 99 -22.20 30.97 -8.60
CA THR A 99 -23.14 32.09 -8.30
C THR A 99 -22.71 33.38 -8.97
N LYS A 100 -21.42 33.54 -9.25
CA LYS A 100 -20.81 34.68 -9.97
C LYS A 100 -19.68 34.17 -10.87
N PRO A 101 -19.38 34.86 -11.99
CA PRO A 101 -20.06 36.05 -12.54
C PRO A 101 -21.44 35.75 -13.15
N VAL A 102 -21.67 34.52 -13.66
CA VAL A 102 -22.92 34.06 -14.23
C VAL A 102 -23.42 32.85 -13.47
N ALA A 103 -24.66 32.89 -13.01
CA ALA A 103 -25.21 31.79 -12.22
C ALA A 103 -25.38 30.52 -13.11
N LYS A 104 -24.85 29.39 -12.60
CA LYS A 104 -24.91 28.07 -13.26
C LYS A 104 -24.97 26.97 -12.21
N ASN A 105 -26.02 26.16 -12.23
CA ASN A 105 -26.07 24.91 -11.45
C ASN A 105 -25.30 23.82 -12.21
N PHE A 106 -24.54 23.00 -11.49
CA PHE A 106 -23.82 21.87 -12.04
C PHE A 106 -24.55 20.57 -11.73
N ASP A 107 -24.66 19.71 -12.74
CA ASP A 107 -24.99 18.31 -12.53
C ASP A 107 -23.73 17.58 -12.06
N LEU A 108 -23.81 16.95 -10.90
CA LEU A 108 -22.71 16.20 -10.31
C LEU A 108 -22.74 14.71 -10.68
N HIS A 109 -23.79 14.21 -11.35
CA HIS A 109 -23.85 12.81 -11.76
C HIS A 109 -22.85 12.51 -12.87
N GLU A 110 -22.31 11.33 -12.81
CA GLU A 110 -21.53 10.76 -13.90
C GLU A 110 -22.48 10.26 -15.00
N ARG A 111 -22.10 10.42 -16.27
CA ARG A 111 -22.99 10.08 -17.40
C ARG A 111 -22.90 8.61 -17.75
N ALA A 112 -24.04 8.00 -18.03
CA ALA A 112 -24.09 6.67 -18.62
C ALA A 112 -23.50 6.67 -20.04
N LEU A 113 -22.82 5.59 -20.40
CA LEU A 113 -22.21 5.37 -21.71
C LEU A 113 -22.93 4.23 -22.41
N ALA A 114 -23.31 4.43 -23.66
CA ALA A 114 -23.99 3.41 -24.47
C ALA A 114 -23.11 2.17 -24.70
N GLU A 115 -21.80 2.37 -24.79
CA GLU A 115 -20.79 1.34 -25.00
C GLU A 115 -20.50 0.52 -23.73
N ASP A 116 -20.99 0.98 -22.58
CA ASP A 116 -20.86 0.31 -21.29
C ASP A 116 -22.19 0.35 -20.52
N PRO A 117 -23.08 -0.63 -20.77
CA PRO A 117 -24.41 -0.68 -20.17
C PRO A 117 -24.42 -0.71 -18.63
N ALA A 118 -23.35 -1.18 -17.98
CA ALA A 118 -23.24 -1.15 -16.53
C ALA A 118 -23.37 0.29 -16.00
N THR A 119 -22.82 1.27 -16.69
CA THR A 119 -22.87 2.68 -16.28
C THR A 119 -24.28 3.25 -16.21
N ALA A 120 -25.26 2.69 -16.92
CA ALA A 120 -26.64 3.11 -16.88
C ALA A 120 -27.38 2.64 -15.60
N VAL A 121 -26.91 1.56 -14.98
CA VAL A 121 -27.54 0.97 -13.77
C VAL A 121 -27.27 1.84 -12.54
N ALA A 122 -26.03 2.31 -12.39
CA ALA A 122 -25.61 3.08 -11.22
C ALA A 122 -25.49 4.60 -11.49
N LYS A 123 -26.06 5.11 -12.58
CA LYS A 123 -25.97 6.53 -12.97
C LYS A 123 -26.57 7.50 -11.97
N GLU A 124 -27.49 7.04 -11.12
CA GLU A 124 -28.11 7.86 -10.07
C GLU A 124 -27.26 7.95 -8.79
N GLU A 125 -26.17 7.19 -8.69
CA GLU A 125 -25.25 7.25 -7.56
C GLU A 125 -24.31 8.46 -7.70
N LEU A 126 -24.57 9.51 -6.91
CA LEU A 126 -23.71 10.69 -6.86
C LEU A 126 -22.28 10.30 -6.43
N PRO A 127 -21.24 10.83 -7.10
CA PRO A 127 -19.89 10.76 -6.57
C PRO A 127 -19.79 11.59 -5.29
N PHE A 128 -19.19 11.04 -4.27
CA PHE A 128 -19.08 11.68 -2.95
C PHE A 128 -17.72 11.44 -2.30
N LEU A 129 -17.43 12.28 -1.32
CA LEU A 129 -16.27 12.13 -0.46
C LEU A 129 -16.76 11.82 0.95
N ALA A 130 -16.47 10.59 1.41
CA ALA A 130 -17.00 10.08 2.66
C ALA A 130 -16.50 10.89 3.88
N TYR A 131 -17.34 11.01 4.89
CA TYR A 131 -17.13 11.74 6.15
C TYR A 131 -17.04 13.26 6.01
N ALA A 132 -17.40 13.83 4.85
CA ALA A 132 -17.54 15.27 4.72
C ALA A 132 -18.57 15.81 5.72
N PRO A 133 -18.28 16.89 6.48
CA PRO A 133 -19.25 17.48 7.39
C PRO A 133 -20.38 18.18 6.63
N ASP A 134 -21.55 18.21 7.25
CA ASP A 134 -22.69 18.97 6.74
C ASP A 134 -22.36 20.46 6.62
N ALA A 135 -22.66 21.03 5.48
CA ALA A 135 -22.42 22.44 5.20
C ALA A 135 -23.30 22.99 4.06
N ASP A 136 -23.48 24.29 4.08
CA ASP A 136 -24.00 25.09 2.96
C ASP A 136 -23.14 26.37 2.93
N VAL A 137 -22.21 26.44 1.98
CA VAL A 137 -21.17 27.47 1.93
C VAL A 137 -21.18 28.14 0.57
N GLU A 138 -21.23 29.49 0.58
CA GLU A 138 -20.99 30.31 -0.61
C GLU A 138 -19.75 31.18 -0.42
N ALA A 139 -18.73 30.99 -1.27
CA ALA A 139 -17.47 31.70 -1.16
C ALA A 139 -16.77 31.89 -2.52
N PRO A 140 -15.81 32.83 -2.62
CA PRO A 140 -14.91 32.92 -3.77
C PRO A 140 -14.13 31.60 -3.95
N VAL A 141 -13.79 31.27 -5.20
CA VAL A 141 -13.00 30.08 -5.53
C VAL A 141 -11.55 30.47 -5.80
N VAL A 142 -10.60 29.68 -5.27
CA VAL A 142 -9.18 29.78 -5.54
C VAL A 142 -8.65 28.41 -6.02
N TYR A 143 -7.70 28.44 -6.96
CA TYR A 143 -7.04 27.21 -7.42
C TYR A 143 -5.78 26.96 -6.58
N ALA A 144 -5.68 25.78 -6.00
CA ALA A 144 -4.63 25.42 -5.04
C ALA A 144 -3.83 24.18 -5.48
N GLY A 145 -3.63 23.99 -6.80
CA GLY A 145 -2.79 22.93 -7.34
C GLY A 145 -3.16 21.53 -6.88
N PHE A 146 -2.24 20.84 -6.23
CA PHE A 146 -2.47 19.48 -5.68
C PHE A 146 -3.08 19.50 -4.26
N GLY A 147 -3.22 20.67 -3.65
CA GLY A 147 -3.73 20.80 -2.27
C GLY A 147 -2.76 20.29 -1.20
N ALA A 148 -1.48 20.21 -1.51
CA ALA A 148 -0.42 19.87 -0.56
C ALA A 148 -0.14 21.02 0.41
N PRO A 149 0.44 20.78 1.59
CA PRO A 149 0.87 21.86 2.50
C PRO A 149 1.77 22.90 1.83
N ALA A 150 2.67 22.45 0.92
CA ALA A 150 3.55 23.32 0.15
C ALA A 150 2.78 24.21 -0.83
N ASP A 151 1.67 23.73 -1.41
CA ASP A 151 0.85 24.50 -2.36
C ASP A 151 0.16 25.69 -1.66
N PHE A 152 -0.38 25.47 -0.46
CA PHE A 152 -0.94 26.56 0.33
C PHE A 152 0.13 27.57 0.79
N ALA A 153 1.36 27.12 1.00
CA ALA A 153 2.48 28.03 1.24
C ALA A 153 2.85 28.83 -0.03
N ALA A 154 2.80 28.23 -1.22
CA ALA A 154 3.03 28.91 -2.48
C ALA A 154 1.95 29.97 -2.77
N LEU A 155 0.67 29.68 -2.49
CA LEU A 155 -0.43 30.66 -2.58
C LEU A 155 -0.17 31.88 -1.71
N ARG A 156 0.21 31.68 -0.44
CA ARG A 156 0.57 32.81 0.46
C ARG A 156 1.70 33.65 -0.11
N LYS A 157 2.75 32.99 -0.66
CA LYS A 157 3.88 33.68 -1.30
C LYS A 157 3.46 34.47 -2.53
N ALA A 158 2.47 33.99 -3.27
CA ALA A 158 1.87 34.69 -4.42
C ALA A 158 0.88 35.79 -4.02
N GLY A 159 0.68 36.05 -2.71
CA GLY A 159 -0.28 37.05 -2.21
C GLY A 159 -1.75 36.60 -2.25
N VAL A 160 -2.01 35.32 -2.47
CA VAL A 160 -3.38 34.76 -2.52
C VAL A 160 -3.76 34.21 -1.14
N ASP A 161 -4.69 34.88 -0.47
CA ASP A 161 -5.25 34.44 0.81
C ASP A 161 -6.38 33.43 0.58
N VAL A 162 -6.27 32.25 1.16
CA VAL A 162 -7.26 31.17 1.04
C VAL A 162 -8.35 31.24 2.13
N ARG A 163 -8.14 32.03 3.17
CA ARG A 163 -9.10 32.14 4.29
C ARG A 163 -10.48 32.59 3.83
N GLY A 164 -11.51 31.84 4.25
CA GLY A 164 -12.89 32.11 3.87
C GLY A 164 -13.22 31.81 2.40
N LYS A 165 -12.40 31.02 1.70
CA LYS A 165 -12.60 30.67 0.29
C LYS A 165 -12.74 29.15 0.09
N ILE A 166 -13.33 28.76 -1.04
CA ILE A 166 -13.38 27.37 -1.50
C ILE A 166 -12.10 27.11 -2.31
N ALA A 167 -11.35 26.08 -1.97
CA ALA A 167 -10.17 25.70 -2.71
C ALA A 167 -10.51 24.62 -3.75
N LEU A 168 -10.15 24.83 -5.01
CA LEU A 168 -10.20 23.86 -6.11
C LEU A 168 -8.83 23.19 -6.22
N VAL A 169 -8.79 21.85 -6.13
CA VAL A 169 -7.54 21.07 -6.14
C VAL A 169 -7.65 19.84 -7.03
N LYS A 170 -6.51 19.37 -7.51
CA LYS A 170 -6.37 18.08 -8.21
C LYS A 170 -6.45 16.93 -7.22
N VAL A 171 -6.93 15.75 -7.67
CA VAL A 171 -6.97 14.54 -6.82
C VAL A 171 -5.58 13.95 -6.58
N GLN A 172 -4.68 14.07 -7.55
CA GLN A 172 -3.34 13.50 -7.52
C GLN A 172 -2.42 14.16 -6.46
N GLY A 173 -1.28 13.54 -6.20
CA GLY A 173 -0.15 14.09 -5.42
C GLY A 173 -0.19 13.77 -3.92
N VAL A 174 -1.27 14.06 -3.21
CA VAL A 174 -1.42 13.80 -1.77
C VAL A 174 -2.77 13.18 -1.46
N CYS A 175 -2.88 12.45 -0.33
CA CYS A 175 -4.14 11.84 0.10
C CYS A 175 -5.24 12.86 0.34
N LEU A 176 -6.50 12.48 0.11
CA LEU A 176 -7.66 13.34 0.31
C LEU A 176 -7.73 13.93 1.73
N GLY A 177 -7.47 13.11 2.76
CA GLY A 177 -7.42 13.57 4.13
C GLY A 177 -6.31 14.61 4.40
N MET A 178 -5.16 14.50 3.72
CA MET A 178 -4.07 15.48 3.83
C MET A 178 -4.44 16.79 3.11
N LYS A 179 -5.03 16.71 1.90
CA LYS A 179 -5.56 17.91 1.20
C LYS A 179 -6.52 18.67 2.09
N THR A 180 -7.45 17.94 2.70
CA THR A 180 -8.45 18.52 3.60
C THR A 180 -7.80 19.16 4.82
N LEU A 181 -6.84 18.48 5.47
CA LEU A 181 -6.10 19.04 6.62
C LEU A 181 -5.29 20.29 6.23
N ALA A 182 -4.64 20.28 5.06
CA ALA A 182 -3.87 21.42 4.58
C ALA A 182 -4.76 22.63 4.26
N ALA A 183 -5.92 22.39 3.62
CA ALA A 183 -6.94 23.41 3.37
C ALA A 183 -7.54 23.97 4.66
N GLU A 184 -7.89 23.12 5.64
CA GLU A 184 -8.33 23.52 6.98
C GLU A 184 -7.33 24.46 7.65
N ARG A 185 -6.05 24.08 7.65
CA ARG A 185 -4.96 24.89 8.24
C ARG A 185 -4.75 26.21 7.51
N ALA A 186 -5.01 26.25 6.21
CA ALA A 186 -4.96 27.47 5.41
C ALA A 186 -6.21 28.36 5.61
N GLY A 187 -7.24 27.87 6.31
CA GLY A 187 -8.49 28.62 6.60
C GLY A 187 -9.50 28.56 5.46
N ALA A 188 -9.38 27.61 4.53
CA ALA A 188 -10.42 27.35 3.54
C ALA A 188 -11.75 26.93 4.21
N VAL A 189 -12.89 27.26 3.57
CA VAL A 189 -14.22 26.92 4.08
C VAL A 189 -14.87 25.76 3.30
N GLY A 190 -14.22 25.28 2.24
CA GLY A 190 -14.64 24.14 1.44
C GLY A 190 -13.58 23.72 0.45
N LEU A 191 -13.73 22.51 -0.07
CA LEU A 191 -12.79 21.89 -1.01
C LEU A 191 -13.53 21.28 -2.20
N LEU A 192 -13.09 21.56 -3.41
CA LEU A 192 -13.54 20.92 -4.65
C LEU A 192 -12.39 20.13 -5.24
N ILE A 193 -12.61 18.85 -5.51
CA ILE A 193 -11.55 17.92 -5.93
C ILE A 193 -11.91 17.34 -7.29
N TYR A 194 -10.99 17.46 -8.26
CA TYR A 194 -11.16 16.93 -9.61
C TYR A 194 -9.93 16.15 -10.07
N ILE A 195 -10.12 15.32 -11.09
CA ILE A 195 -9.02 14.57 -11.71
C ILE A 195 -8.49 15.35 -12.90
N GLU A 196 -7.21 15.70 -12.85
CA GLU A 196 -6.53 16.39 -13.92
C GLU A 196 -6.00 15.38 -14.97
N PRO A 197 -6.40 15.47 -16.26
CA PRO A 197 -5.99 14.52 -17.29
C PRO A 197 -4.46 14.39 -17.45
N ARG A 198 -3.74 15.50 -17.33
CA ARG A 198 -2.26 15.49 -17.42
C ARG A 198 -1.61 14.57 -16.40
N ASP A 199 -2.17 14.52 -15.20
CA ASP A 199 -1.56 13.87 -14.05
C ASP A 199 -1.97 12.40 -13.92
N GLU A 200 -2.84 11.90 -14.81
CA GLU A 200 -3.18 10.47 -14.93
C GLU A 200 -2.02 9.62 -15.48
N GLY A 201 -1.03 10.24 -16.12
CA GLY A 201 0.07 9.53 -16.77
C GLY A 201 -0.31 8.75 -18.03
N ILE A 202 -1.58 8.80 -18.45
CA ILE A 202 -2.11 8.11 -19.63
C ILE A 202 -2.58 9.16 -20.64
N VAL A 203 -1.79 9.42 -21.67
CA VAL A 203 -2.16 10.31 -22.77
C VAL A 203 -2.74 9.44 -23.89
N LYS A 204 -4.00 9.05 -23.77
CA LYS A 204 -4.76 8.25 -24.77
C LYS A 204 -6.18 8.79 -24.87
N PRO A 205 -6.97 8.39 -25.90
CA PRO A 205 -8.36 8.81 -25.97
C PRO A 205 -9.13 8.50 -24.69
N PRO A 206 -10.09 9.36 -24.30
CA PRO A 206 -10.90 9.11 -23.12
C PRO A 206 -11.87 7.94 -23.35
N TYR A 207 -12.25 7.28 -22.25
CA TYR A 207 -13.27 6.23 -22.25
C TYR A 207 -14.61 6.79 -22.76
N PRO A 208 -15.34 6.09 -23.65
CA PRO A 208 -15.16 4.69 -24.05
C PRO A 208 -14.25 4.47 -25.28
N LEU A 209 -13.66 5.48 -25.89
CA LEU A 209 -12.80 5.34 -27.08
C LEU A 209 -11.40 4.83 -26.75
N GLY A 210 -10.93 5.09 -25.54
CA GLY A 210 -9.63 4.67 -25.02
C GLY A 210 -9.66 4.48 -23.50
N PRO A 211 -8.52 4.21 -22.88
CA PRO A 211 -8.43 3.86 -21.46
C PRO A 211 -8.42 5.07 -20.51
N SER A 212 -8.21 6.30 -21.03
CA SER A 212 -8.11 7.49 -20.18
C SER A 212 -9.47 7.86 -19.58
N MET A 213 -9.45 8.56 -18.45
CA MET A 213 -10.66 9.04 -17.82
C MET A 213 -11.48 9.93 -18.74
N ASN A 214 -12.79 9.74 -18.76
CA ASN A 214 -13.67 10.66 -19.48
C ASN A 214 -13.93 11.92 -18.64
N ARG A 215 -14.38 12.98 -19.33
CA ARG A 215 -14.54 14.30 -18.71
C ARG A 215 -15.70 14.42 -17.71
N TRP A 216 -16.59 13.42 -17.65
CA TRP A 216 -17.72 13.40 -16.70
C TRP A 216 -17.40 12.62 -15.43
N ALA A 217 -16.26 11.94 -15.37
CA ALA A 217 -15.84 11.15 -14.24
C ALA A 217 -15.52 12.03 -13.02
N ALA A 218 -15.92 11.56 -11.85
CA ALA A 218 -15.58 12.16 -10.56
C ALA A 218 -15.19 11.07 -9.55
N SER A 219 -13.97 11.18 -8.99
CA SER A 219 -13.42 10.16 -8.10
C SER A 219 -14.01 10.27 -6.70
N ARG A 220 -14.59 9.19 -6.23
CA ARG A 220 -15.00 9.01 -4.83
C ARG A 220 -13.77 8.83 -3.94
N GLY A 221 -13.95 8.85 -2.64
CA GLY A 221 -12.88 8.57 -1.68
C GLY A 221 -13.23 8.94 -0.24
N THR A 222 -12.35 8.63 0.68
CA THR A 222 -12.48 9.00 2.08
C THR A 222 -11.71 10.27 2.42
N LEU A 223 -12.33 11.18 3.20
CA LEU A 223 -11.68 12.37 3.74
C LEU A 223 -11.06 12.13 5.12
N LEU A 224 -11.16 10.92 5.64
CA LEU A 224 -10.53 10.61 6.92
C LEU A 224 -9.02 10.89 6.87
N LYS A 225 -8.53 11.46 7.94
CA LYS A 225 -7.09 11.64 8.16
C LYS A 225 -6.50 10.32 8.67
N TYR A 226 -6.69 9.23 7.90
CA TYR A 226 -6.26 7.88 8.27
C TYR A 226 -4.75 7.77 8.50
N PHE A 227 -3.98 8.69 7.96
CA PHE A 227 -2.56 8.83 8.26
C PHE A 227 -2.27 9.24 9.73
N LEU A 228 -3.26 9.74 10.46
CA LEU A 228 -3.17 9.94 11.90
C LEU A 228 -3.51 8.64 12.66
N ARG A 229 -4.51 7.92 12.19
CA ARG A 229 -4.91 6.58 12.61
C ARG A 229 -5.91 6.01 11.60
N PRO A 230 -5.64 4.86 10.96
CA PRO A 230 -6.62 4.16 10.10
C PRO A 230 -7.68 3.48 10.93
N GLY A 231 -8.71 2.95 10.26
CA GLY A 231 -9.80 2.23 10.87
C GLY A 231 -10.97 3.12 11.26
N ASP A 232 -11.86 2.57 12.05
CA ASP A 232 -13.12 3.22 12.44
C ASP A 232 -12.89 4.56 13.13
N PRO A 233 -13.48 5.68 12.64
CA PRO A 233 -13.26 7.00 13.20
C PRO A 233 -13.78 7.18 14.63
N SER A 234 -14.76 6.38 15.07
CA SER A 234 -15.23 6.41 16.46
C SER A 234 -14.22 5.77 17.40
N ARG A 235 -13.56 4.68 16.97
CA ARG A 235 -12.45 4.04 17.71
C ARG A 235 -11.22 4.91 17.75
N ALA A 236 -10.88 5.58 16.62
CA ALA A 236 -9.80 6.54 16.58
C ALA A 236 -10.03 7.68 17.59
N LYS A 237 -11.24 8.23 17.63
CA LYS A 237 -11.65 9.28 18.58
C LYS A 237 -11.59 8.79 20.04
N ALA A 238 -12.04 7.57 20.31
CA ALA A 238 -11.94 6.98 21.65
C ALA A 238 -10.47 6.80 22.10
N ALA A 239 -9.55 6.62 21.15
CA ALA A 239 -8.10 6.59 21.37
C ALA A 239 -7.45 7.99 21.39
N GLY A 240 -8.24 9.08 21.41
CA GLY A 240 -7.75 10.46 21.45
C GLY A 240 -7.35 11.06 20.10
N VAL A 241 -7.64 10.40 18.97
CA VAL A 241 -7.27 10.85 17.64
C VAL A 241 -8.51 11.22 16.82
N ASP A 242 -8.70 12.51 16.52
CA ASP A 242 -9.78 12.97 15.65
C ASP A 242 -9.33 12.90 14.17
N THR A 243 -9.84 11.90 13.46
CA THR A 243 -9.53 11.66 12.05
C THR A 243 -10.50 12.33 11.08
N ARG A 244 -11.62 12.88 11.54
CA ARG A 244 -12.64 13.47 10.69
C ARG A 244 -12.23 14.83 10.14
N PRO A 245 -12.64 15.16 8.89
CA PRO A 245 -12.45 16.51 8.32
C PRO A 245 -13.31 17.53 9.05
N LYS A 246 -12.91 18.81 8.96
CA LYS A 246 -13.64 19.94 9.57
C LYS A 246 -14.28 20.86 8.54
N ILE A 247 -13.94 20.70 7.25
CA ILE A 247 -14.52 21.46 6.14
C ILE A 247 -15.18 20.51 5.14
N PRO A 248 -16.27 20.94 4.46
CA PRO A 248 -16.93 20.14 3.44
C PRO A 248 -16.04 19.99 2.21
N ALA A 249 -16.23 18.88 1.48
CA ALA A 249 -15.59 18.66 0.19
C ALA A 249 -16.53 17.95 -0.78
N LEU A 250 -16.40 18.26 -2.09
CA LEU A 250 -17.10 17.61 -3.19
C LEU A 250 -16.11 17.08 -4.22
N ALA A 251 -16.36 15.85 -4.69
CA ALA A 251 -15.78 15.34 -5.92
C ALA A 251 -16.51 15.96 -7.11
N ILE A 252 -15.77 16.49 -8.08
CA ILE A 252 -16.34 17.11 -9.27
C ILE A 252 -15.67 16.59 -10.54
N SER A 253 -16.41 16.60 -11.64
CA SER A 253 -15.91 16.19 -12.94
C SER A 253 -14.95 17.23 -13.55
N GLN A 254 -14.24 16.83 -14.61
CA GLN A 254 -13.39 17.72 -15.40
C GLN A 254 -14.21 18.87 -16.03
N ASP A 255 -15.42 18.59 -16.52
CA ASP A 255 -16.32 19.60 -17.08
C ASP A 255 -16.66 20.71 -16.06
N VAL A 256 -16.93 20.31 -14.82
CA VAL A 256 -17.23 21.25 -13.75
C VAL A 256 -15.99 22.05 -13.35
N ALA A 257 -14.83 21.36 -13.22
CA ALA A 257 -13.56 22.01 -12.89
C ALA A 257 -13.15 23.03 -13.98
N GLU A 258 -13.28 22.65 -15.26
CA GLU A 258 -12.99 23.54 -16.39
C GLU A 258 -13.86 24.80 -16.37
N ALA A 259 -15.17 24.64 -16.13
CA ALA A 259 -16.09 25.76 -16.03
C ALA A 259 -15.73 26.72 -14.89
N LEU A 260 -15.28 26.20 -13.74
CA LEU A 260 -14.82 27.03 -12.62
C LEU A 260 -13.48 27.72 -12.94
N LEU A 261 -12.50 26.99 -13.50
CA LEU A 261 -11.18 27.52 -13.84
C LEU A 261 -11.25 28.69 -14.82
N LYS A 262 -12.21 28.69 -15.77
CA LYS A 262 -12.43 29.80 -16.70
C LYS A 262 -12.79 31.10 -16.02
N GLU A 263 -13.38 31.05 -14.83
CA GLU A 263 -13.90 32.20 -14.10
C GLU A 263 -13.04 32.59 -12.87
N ILE A 264 -12.01 31.80 -12.51
CA ILE A 264 -11.21 32.06 -11.31
C ILE A 264 -10.42 33.37 -11.43
N GLY A 265 -9.70 33.61 -12.53
CA GLY A 265 -8.89 34.82 -12.72
C GLY A 265 -7.67 34.91 -11.77
N GLY A 266 -7.02 36.07 -11.74
CA GLY A 266 -5.89 36.35 -10.84
C GLY A 266 -4.51 35.95 -11.38
N PRO A 267 -3.48 35.82 -10.49
CA PRO A 267 -2.11 35.52 -10.90
C PRO A 267 -1.95 34.15 -11.53
N LEU A 268 -0.87 33.94 -12.28
CA LEU A 268 -0.54 32.64 -12.86
C LEU A 268 -0.02 31.69 -11.77
N PRO A 269 -0.37 30.38 -11.85
CA PRO A 269 0.15 29.36 -10.96
C PRO A 269 1.57 28.96 -11.31
N PRO A 270 2.27 28.20 -10.44
CA PRO A 270 3.46 27.44 -10.80
C PRO A 270 3.24 26.58 -12.06
N ALA A 271 4.26 26.37 -12.85
CA ALA A 271 4.15 25.72 -14.16
C ALA A 271 3.66 24.26 -14.07
N ASP A 272 4.03 23.56 -13.01
CA ASP A 272 3.64 22.17 -12.71
C ASP A 272 2.16 22.03 -12.30
N TRP A 273 1.50 23.14 -11.91
CA TRP A 273 0.08 23.11 -11.59
C TRP A 273 -0.82 23.17 -12.83
N LYS A 274 -0.30 23.64 -13.97
CA LYS A 274 -1.05 23.69 -15.21
C LYS A 274 -1.40 22.29 -15.67
N GLY A 275 -2.63 22.11 -16.12
CA GLY A 275 -3.15 20.86 -16.66
C GLY A 275 -3.44 20.90 -18.15
N LEU A 276 -4.32 20.01 -18.59
CA LEU A 276 -4.76 19.87 -20.01
C LEU A 276 -6.21 20.29 -20.24
N LEU A 277 -6.94 20.74 -19.20
CA LEU A 277 -8.28 21.29 -19.40
C LEU A 277 -8.20 22.60 -20.21
N ASP A 278 -9.22 22.87 -21.02
CA ASP A 278 -9.32 24.10 -21.82
C ASP A 278 -9.71 25.30 -20.93
N ALA A 279 -8.76 25.71 -20.09
CA ALA A 279 -8.95 26.79 -19.12
C ALA A 279 -7.63 27.55 -18.89
N PRO A 280 -7.69 28.83 -18.48
CA PRO A 280 -6.51 29.66 -18.31
C PRO A 280 -5.62 29.30 -17.11
N TYR A 281 -6.04 28.43 -16.20
CA TYR A 281 -5.34 28.13 -14.93
C TYR A 281 -4.74 29.36 -14.26
N THR A 282 -5.48 29.97 -13.39
CA THR A 282 -5.09 31.12 -12.58
C THR A 282 -5.39 30.86 -11.10
N LEU A 283 -4.68 31.53 -10.19
CA LEU A 283 -4.76 31.25 -8.75
C LEU A 283 -6.03 31.82 -8.08
N GLY A 284 -6.62 32.87 -8.65
CA GLY A 284 -7.71 33.61 -7.99
C GLY A 284 -7.22 34.59 -6.89
N PRO A 285 -8.12 35.11 -6.05
CA PRO A 285 -9.54 35.12 -6.32
C PRO A 285 -9.86 36.11 -7.45
N GLY A 286 -10.71 35.68 -8.38
CA GLY A 286 -11.33 36.54 -9.40
C GLY A 286 -12.83 36.68 -9.12
N PRO A 287 -13.66 36.81 -10.19
CA PRO A 287 -15.10 36.97 -10.02
C PRO A 287 -15.80 35.68 -9.58
N ALA A 288 -15.17 34.50 -9.74
CA ALA A 288 -15.79 33.20 -9.46
C ALA A 288 -16.19 33.07 -7.98
N ARG A 289 -17.48 32.87 -7.75
CA ARG A 289 -18.04 32.45 -6.46
C ARG A 289 -18.85 31.18 -6.66
N ALA A 290 -18.67 30.22 -5.78
CA ALA A 290 -19.45 28.99 -5.81
C ALA A 290 -20.21 28.79 -4.50
N ARG A 291 -21.42 28.22 -4.60
CA ARG A 291 -22.17 27.68 -3.47
C ARG A 291 -22.11 26.16 -3.54
N MET A 292 -21.68 25.54 -2.46
CA MET A 292 -21.65 24.10 -2.28
C MET A 292 -22.49 23.68 -1.08
N THR A 293 -23.31 22.64 -1.26
CA THR A 293 -24.07 22.02 -0.19
C THR A 293 -23.63 20.58 -0.04
N VAL A 294 -23.32 20.19 1.17
CA VAL A 294 -23.05 18.82 1.56
C VAL A 294 -23.97 18.46 2.72
N ARG A 295 -24.71 17.36 2.58
CA ARG A 295 -25.49 16.74 3.65
C ARG A 295 -25.22 15.25 3.60
N GLY A 296 -24.93 14.67 4.75
CA GLY A 296 -24.72 13.26 4.88
C GLY A 296 -25.26 12.72 6.20
N LYS A 297 -25.24 11.42 6.35
CA LYS A 297 -25.60 10.74 7.59
C LYS A 297 -24.53 9.70 7.94
N THR A 298 -24.22 9.60 9.23
CA THR A 298 -23.47 8.47 9.76
C THR A 298 -24.41 7.30 9.97
N VAL A 299 -24.05 6.14 9.44
CA VAL A 299 -24.80 4.89 9.61
C VAL A 299 -23.92 3.86 10.30
N ARG A 300 -24.52 3.00 11.15
CA ARG A 300 -23.85 1.81 11.66
C ARG A 300 -24.01 0.68 10.66
N ALA A 301 -22.90 0.00 10.35
CA ALA A 301 -22.88 -1.13 9.45
C ALA A 301 -22.06 -2.27 10.06
N SER A 302 -22.49 -3.49 9.77
CA SER A 302 -21.74 -4.70 10.10
C SER A 302 -20.88 -5.07 8.89
N LEU A 303 -19.57 -5.00 9.04
CA LEU A 303 -18.59 -5.40 8.03
C LEU A 303 -18.05 -6.79 8.33
N ARG A 304 -17.58 -7.47 7.30
CA ARG A 304 -17.15 -8.85 7.41
C ARG A 304 -15.87 -9.13 6.62
N ASN A 305 -14.75 -9.22 7.33
CA ASN A 305 -13.55 -9.82 6.73
C ASN A 305 -13.78 -11.31 6.47
N VAL A 306 -13.39 -11.80 5.31
CA VAL A 306 -13.40 -13.23 4.98
C VAL A 306 -11.96 -13.74 5.01
N LEU A 307 -11.73 -14.78 5.78
CA LEU A 307 -10.40 -15.31 6.05
C LEU A 307 -10.35 -16.81 5.75
N ALA A 308 -9.22 -17.32 5.25
CA ALA A 308 -8.97 -18.75 5.11
C ALA A 308 -7.49 -19.04 5.37
N MET A 309 -7.14 -20.29 5.66
CA MET A 309 -5.77 -20.64 6.01
C MET A 309 -5.36 -21.99 5.43
N ILE A 310 -4.14 -22.06 4.92
CA ILE A 310 -3.41 -23.31 4.72
C ILE A 310 -2.52 -23.49 5.96
N PRO A 311 -2.68 -24.60 6.73
CA PRO A 311 -1.89 -24.84 7.93
C PRO A 311 -0.39 -24.97 7.61
N GLY A 312 0.45 -24.50 8.49
CA GLY A 312 1.89 -24.75 8.46
C GLY A 312 2.27 -26.06 9.14
N GLY A 313 3.47 -26.54 8.87
CA GLY A 313 4.07 -27.66 9.59
C GLY A 313 4.33 -27.38 11.07
N ASP A 314 4.47 -26.11 11.44
CA ASP A 314 4.51 -25.62 12.82
C ASP A 314 3.32 -24.67 13.08
N PRO A 315 2.32 -25.09 13.87
CA PRO A 315 1.15 -24.25 14.17
C PRO A 315 1.46 -23.04 15.05
N LYS A 316 2.65 -22.97 15.65
CA LYS A 316 3.12 -21.83 16.44
C LYS A 316 3.91 -20.82 15.62
N ALA A 317 4.21 -21.13 14.36
CA ALA A 317 4.90 -20.19 13.50
C ALA A 317 3.98 -19.02 13.12
N ALA A 318 4.54 -17.81 13.06
CA ALA A 318 3.79 -16.65 12.62
C ALA A 318 3.45 -16.77 11.11
N PRO A 319 2.26 -16.36 10.68
CA PRO A 319 1.80 -16.56 9.33
C PRO A 319 2.48 -15.64 8.31
N VAL A 320 2.45 -16.06 7.04
CA VAL A 320 2.49 -15.15 5.88
C VAL A 320 1.04 -14.82 5.53
N VAL A 321 0.67 -13.55 5.50
CA VAL A 321 -0.67 -13.08 5.14
C VAL A 321 -0.65 -12.57 3.71
N LEU A 322 -1.61 -13.01 2.90
CA LEU A 322 -1.88 -12.51 1.56
C LEU A 322 -3.28 -11.91 1.56
N GLY A 323 -3.41 -10.66 1.16
CA GLY A 323 -4.68 -9.95 1.26
C GLY A 323 -5.05 -9.10 0.05
N SER A 324 -6.33 -8.78 0.00
CA SER A 324 -6.99 -7.81 -0.87
C SER A 324 -8.23 -7.31 -0.12
N HIS A 325 -8.91 -6.27 -0.62
CA HIS A 325 -10.20 -5.87 -0.03
C HIS A 325 -11.42 -6.36 -0.83
N ILE A 326 -12.60 -6.17 -0.26
CA ILE A 326 -13.87 -6.67 -0.80
C ILE A 326 -14.68 -5.53 -1.39
N ASP A 327 -14.79 -4.43 -0.63
CA ASP A 327 -15.65 -3.30 -0.95
C ASP A 327 -15.08 -2.45 -2.10
N ALA A 328 -15.97 -1.81 -2.85
CA ALA A 328 -15.62 -0.88 -3.92
C ALA A 328 -16.52 0.34 -3.87
N TRP A 329 -16.05 1.50 -4.37
CA TRP A 329 -16.92 2.69 -4.44
C TRP A 329 -18.14 2.50 -5.33
N VAL A 330 -17.97 1.79 -6.45
CA VAL A 330 -19.07 1.43 -7.38
C VAL A 330 -18.89 -0.04 -7.81
N TYR A 331 -18.50 -0.29 -9.06
CA TYR A 331 -18.30 -1.65 -9.58
C TYR A 331 -16.95 -2.25 -9.20
N GLY A 332 -15.92 -1.44 -9.09
CA GLY A 332 -14.60 -1.85 -8.64
C GLY A 332 -14.01 -3.01 -9.42
N ALA A 333 -14.10 -3.01 -10.74
CA ALA A 333 -13.57 -4.12 -11.53
C ALA A 333 -12.05 -4.21 -11.46
N VAL A 334 -11.36 -3.06 -11.44
CA VAL A 334 -9.93 -2.98 -11.15
C VAL A 334 -9.72 -2.96 -9.65
N ASP A 335 -10.40 -2.04 -8.95
CA ASP A 335 -10.23 -1.73 -7.54
C ASP A 335 -11.50 -2.06 -6.73
N PRO A 336 -11.53 -3.24 -6.01
CA PRO A 336 -10.46 -4.22 -5.84
C PRO A 336 -10.67 -5.56 -6.57
N SER A 337 -11.75 -5.76 -7.34
CA SER A 337 -12.16 -7.08 -7.81
C SER A 337 -11.04 -7.82 -8.58
N SER A 338 -10.16 -7.09 -9.27
CA SER A 338 -9.01 -7.69 -9.96
C SER A 338 -8.00 -8.29 -8.97
N GLY A 339 -7.72 -7.60 -7.87
CA GLY A 339 -6.86 -8.07 -6.78
C GLY A 339 -7.49 -9.23 -6.04
N THR A 340 -8.75 -9.09 -5.65
CA THR A 340 -9.52 -10.15 -4.98
C THR A 340 -9.58 -11.42 -5.83
N ALA A 341 -9.81 -11.31 -7.16
CA ALA A 341 -9.78 -12.46 -8.05
C ALA A 341 -8.39 -13.09 -8.15
N ALA A 342 -7.31 -12.29 -8.16
CA ALA A 342 -5.94 -12.81 -8.13
C ALA A 342 -5.64 -13.57 -6.84
N VAL A 343 -6.03 -13.03 -5.67
CA VAL A 343 -5.83 -13.68 -4.36
C VAL A 343 -6.63 -14.98 -4.26
N LEU A 344 -7.87 -15.01 -4.73
CA LEU A 344 -8.69 -16.22 -4.79
C LEU A 344 -8.08 -17.28 -5.72
N GLU A 345 -7.52 -16.87 -6.84
CA GLU A 345 -6.80 -17.77 -7.75
C GLU A 345 -5.56 -18.35 -7.06
N VAL A 346 -4.77 -17.53 -6.37
CA VAL A 346 -3.61 -17.98 -5.58
C VAL A 346 -4.05 -18.97 -4.49
N ALA A 347 -5.13 -18.67 -3.77
CA ALA A 347 -5.67 -19.56 -2.74
C ALA A 347 -6.06 -20.93 -3.33
N THR A 348 -6.74 -20.92 -4.47
CA THR A 348 -7.13 -22.14 -5.20
C THR A 348 -5.92 -22.97 -5.62
N VAL A 349 -4.92 -22.31 -6.21
CA VAL A 349 -3.68 -22.98 -6.68
C VAL A 349 -2.90 -23.57 -5.51
N LEU A 350 -2.71 -22.81 -4.43
CA LEU A 350 -1.93 -23.25 -3.27
C LEU A 350 -2.66 -24.36 -2.48
N ALA A 351 -3.99 -24.32 -2.39
CA ALA A 351 -4.78 -25.41 -1.83
C ALA A 351 -4.60 -26.70 -2.64
N ALA A 352 -4.72 -26.62 -3.96
CA ALA A 352 -4.49 -27.77 -4.83
C ALA A 352 -3.05 -28.32 -4.77
N LEU A 353 -2.07 -27.47 -4.48
CA LEU A 353 -0.69 -27.89 -4.23
C LEU A 353 -0.54 -28.55 -2.86
N ALA A 354 -1.23 -28.06 -1.84
CA ALA A 354 -1.25 -28.68 -0.51
C ALA A 354 -1.83 -30.10 -0.56
N ASP A 355 -2.92 -30.31 -1.29
CA ASP A 355 -3.52 -31.63 -1.54
C ASP A 355 -2.56 -32.59 -2.26
N ARG A 356 -1.62 -32.06 -3.03
CA ARG A 356 -0.56 -32.81 -3.72
C ARG A 356 0.73 -32.95 -2.91
N GLY A 357 0.69 -32.59 -1.63
CA GLY A 357 1.79 -32.76 -0.68
C GLY A 357 2.72 -31.56 -0.53
N TRP A 358 2.36 -30.38 -1.04
CA TRP A 358 3.05 -29.16 -0.63
C TRP A 358 2.71 -28.84 0.84
N ALA A 359 3.75 -28.74 1.67
CA ALA A 359 3.60 -28.45 3.08
C ALA A 359 4.47 -27.24 3.44
N PRO A 360 3.88 -26.05 3.66
CA PRO A 360 4.63 -24.90 4.13
C PRO A 360 5.08 -25.09 5.59
N SER A 361 6.20 -24.50 5.99
CA SER A 361 6.66 -24.54 7.37
C SER A 361 5.78 -23.74 8.32
N ARG A 362 5.18 -22.67 7.82
CA ARG A 362 4.32 -21.72 8.55
C ARG A 362 2.98 -21.52 7.89
N PRO A 363 1.94 -21.12 8.67
CA PRO A 363 0.62 -20.88 8.09
C PRO A 363 0.64 -19.83 6.96
N VAL A 364 -0.20 -20.04 5.96
CA VAL A 364 -0.52 -19.05 4.93
C VAL A 364 -1.97 -18.62 5.15
N VAL A 365 -2.21 -17.36 5.47
CA VAL A 365 -3.53 -16.78 5.69
C VAL A 365 -3.93 -15.96 4.47
N PHE A 366 -5.06 -16.27 3.88
CA PHE A 366 -5.74 -15.45 2.88
C PHE A 366 -6.72 -14.54 3.59
N ALA A 367 -6.61 -13.23 3.37
CA ALA A 367 -7.43 -12.24 4.05
C ALA A 367 -8.10 -11.32 3.01
N PHE A 368 -9.43 -11.26 3.06
CA PHE A 368 -10.23 -10.35 2.25
C PHE A 368 -10.87 -9.38 3.23
N PHE A 369 -10.37 -8.15 3.22
CA PHE A 369 -10.75 -7.11 4.18
C PHE A 369 -11.95 -6.33 3.67
N ASP A 370 -12.83 -5.91 4.58
CA ASP A 370 -14.03 -5.15 4.25
C ASP A 370 -13.92 -3.72 4.76
N GLY A 371 -14.34 -2.74 3.95
CA GLY A 371 -14.31 -1.33 4.30
C GLY A 371 -12.94 -0.67 4.15
N GLU A 372 -12.10 -1.13 3.23
CA GLU A 372 -10.81 -0.51 2.92
C GLU A 372 -11.02 0.93 2.47
N GLU A 373 -11.92 1.16 1.52
CA GLU A 373 -12.21 2.44 0.87
C GLU A 373 -12.67 3.53 1.86
N PHE A 374 -13.24 3.12 2.97
CA PHE A 374 -13.65 4.01 4.06
C PHE A 374 -12.53 4.31 5.07
N GLY A 375 -11.32 3.78 4.86
CA GLY A 375 -10.14 4.03 5.69
C GLY A 375 -9.54 2.80 6.35
N MET A 376 -9.44 1.68 5.61
CA MET A 376 -8.83 0.40 6.03
C MET A 376 -9.49 -0.18 7.30
N LEU A 377 -10.84 -0.19 7.32
CA LEU A 377 -11.58 -0.57 8.53
C LEU A 377 -11.32 -2.02 8.92
N GLY A 378 -11.38 -2.95 7.95
CA GLY A 378 -11.24 -4.38 8.16
C GLY A 378 -9.82 -4.81 8.52
N SER A 379 -8.80 -4.34 7.79
CA SER A 379 -7.40 -4.67 8.07
C SER A 379 -6.91 -4.07 9.39
N THR A 380 -7.37 -2.87 9.74
CA THR A 380 -7.11 -2.28 11.06
C THR A 380 -7.70 -3.16 12.16
N ARG A 381 -8.96 -3.58 12.01
CA ARG A 381 -9.61 -4.47 12.97
C ARG A 381 -8.89 -5.81 13.10
N PHE A 382 -8.49 -6.40 11.98
CA PHE A 382 -7.70 -7.63 11.96
C PHE A 382 -6.43 -7.51 12.80
N LEU A 383 -5.72 -6.39 12.69
CA LEU A 383 -4.51 -6.15 13.49
C LEU A 383 -4.81 -5.85 14.95
N GLU A 384 -5.79 -5.01 15.26
CA GLU A 384 -6.16 -4.68 16.64
C GLU A 384 -6.48 -5.93 17.47
N THR A 385 -7.03 -6.98 16.85
CA THR A 385 -7.33 -8.26 17.53
C THR A 385 -6.10 -9.14 17.73
N ARG A 386 -4.98 -8.85 17.04
CA ARG A 386 -3.76 -9.70 17.03
C ARG A 386 -2.53 -9.03 17.65
N LEU A 387 -2.54 -7.71 17.83
CA LEU A 387 -1.46 -6.97 18.52
C LEU A 387 -1.56 -7.17 20.05
N THR A 388 -1.59 -8.41 20.52
CA THR A 388 -1.78 -8.75 21.94
C THR A 388 -0.47 -9.11 22.67
N GLY A 389 0.70 -8.90 22.04
CA GLY A 389 2.00 -9.26 22.63
C GLY A 389 3.19 -8.69 21.87
N ALA A 390 4.38 -9.21 22.18
CA ALA A 390 5.64 -8.80 21.54
C ALA A 390 5.86 -9.46 20.16
N ASP A 391 5.07 -10.48 19.81
CA ASP A 391 5.20 -11.18 18.54
C ASP A 391 4.49 -10.38 17.42
N LEU A 392 5.08 -10.37 16.22
CA LEU A 392 4.44 -9.75 15.06
C LEU A 392 3.16 -10.51 14.68
N PRO A 393 2.12 -9.79 14.22
CA PRO A 393 0.86 -10.40 13.77
C PRO A 393 1.05 -11.28 12.52
N ALA A 394 2.11 -11.00 11.74
CA ALA A 394 2.55 -11.76 10.58
C ALA A 394 4.05 -11.56 10.35
N LEU A 395 4.72 -12.53 9.70
CA LEU A 395 6.12 -12.37 9.25
C LEU A 395 6.23 -11.56 7.98
N ALA A 396 5.19 -11.56 7.15
CA ALA A 396 5.02 -10.68 6.02
C ALA A 396 3.54 -10.52 5.70
N PHE A 397 3.17 -9.35 5.20
CA PHE A 397 1.91 -9.09 4.54
C PHE A 397 2.16 -8.83 3.05
N LEU A 398 1.47 -9.59 2.20
CA LEU A 398 1.47 -9.40 0.76
C LEU A 398 0.12 -8.77 0.39
N ASP A 399 0.19 -7.58 -0.16
CA ASP A 399 -0.96 -6.78 -0.54
C ASP A 399 -1.19 -6.84 -2.05
N VAL A 400 -2.39 -7.25 -2.45
CA VAL A 400 -2.83 -7.26 -3.84
C VAL A 400 -4.17 -6.54 -3.92
N ASP A 401 -4.13 -5.26 -3.71
CA ASP A 401 -5.28 -4.35 -3.75
C ASP A 401 -5.90 -4.38 -5.16
N SER A 402 -5.24 -3.81 -6.16
CA SER A 402 -5.67 -3.85 -7.56
C SER A 402 -4.63 -4.58 -8.41
N ALA A 403 -5.02 -5.69 -9.04
CA ALA A 403 -4.06 -6.52 -9.78
C ALA A 403 -3.54 -5.83 -11.04
N VAL A 404 -4.38 -5.07 -11.76
CA VAL A 404 -4.00 -4.48 -13.05
C VAL A 404 -4.57 -3.08 -13.21
N ARG A 405 -3.69 -2.10 -13.26
CA ARG A 405 -3.98 -0.68 -13.54
C ARG A 405 -3.37 -0.21 -14.87
N ALA A 406 -2.25 -0.84 -15.30
CA ALA A 406 -1.54 -0.58 -16.56
C ALA A 406 -0.62 -1.76 -16.91
N ASN A 407 0.32 -1.60 -17.85
CA ASN A 407 1.08 -2.70 -18.41
C ASN A 407 2.30 -3.12 -17.59
N ASP A 408 2.99 -2.17 -16.95
CA ASP A 408 4.27 -2.43 -16.27
C ASP A 408 4.04 -3.00 -14.86
N LEU A 409 4.78 -4.04 -14.49
CA LEU A 409 4.73 -4.53 -13.11
C LEU A 409 5.18 -3.44 -12.14
N TYR A 410 4.30 -3.13 -11.21
CA TYR A 410 4.59 -2.29 -10.05
C TYR A 410 4.79 -3.15 -8.82
N ALA A 411 5.92 -2.98 -8.16
CA ALA A 411 6.21 -3.61 -6.88
C ALA A 411 6.67 -2.55 -5.87
N SER A 412 6.18 -2.66 -4.65
CA SER A 412 6.73 -1.93 -3.52
C SER A 412 6.96 -2.89 -2.37
N THR A 413 8.12 -2.79 -1.72
CA THR A 413 8.47 -3.68 -0.61
C THR A 413 9.23 -2.94 0.47
N THR A 414 9.00 -3.35 1.71
CA THR A 414 9.94 -3.02 2.78
C THR A 414 11.29 -3.73 2.55
N PRO A 415 12.40 -3.16 3.02
CA PRO A 415 13.69 -3.85 3.00
C PRO A 415 13.60 -5.23 3.65
N GLY A 416 14.38 -6.17 3.13
CA GLY A 416 14.38 -7.58 3.57
C GLY A 416 13.51 -8.50 2.72
N LEU A 417 12.46 -7.99 2.09
CA LEU A 417 11.61 -8.74 1.16
C LEU A 417 12.02 -8.58 -0.31
N ARG A 418 12.87 -7.61 -0.65
CA ARG A 418 13.29 -7.31 -2.04
C ARG A 418 14.03 -8.48 -2.69
N GLY A 419 15.00 -9.05 -2.01
CA GLY A 419 15.79 -10.17 -2.54
C GLY A 419 14.95 -11.40 -2.85
N PRO A 420 14.11 -11.90 -1.93
CA PRO A 420 13.18 -12.98 -2.22
C PRO A 420 12.22 -12.68 -3.37
N LEU A 421 11.70 -11.44 -3.48
CA LEU A 421 10.87 -11.02 -4.60
C LEU A 421 11.66 -11.04 -5.92
N ALA A 422 12.87 -10.50 -5.94
CA ALA A 422 13.71 -10.48 -7.13
C ALA A 422 14.03 -11.90 -7.64
N GLU A 423 14.19 -12.89 -6.73
CA GLU A 423 14.35 -14.30 -7.10
C GLU A 423 13.09 -14.83 -7.82
N VAL A 424 11.89 -14.43 -7.39
CA VAL A 424 10.62 -14.83 -8.03
C VAL A 424 10.42 -14.15 -9.37
N LEU A 425 10.66 -12.84 -9.45
CA LEU A 425 10.50 -12.07 -10.69
C LEU A 425 11.42 -12.57 -11.82
N ALA A 426 12.58 -13.15 -11.49
CA ALA A 426 13.46 -13.79 -12.46
C ALA A 426 12.90 -15.13 -13.02
N LEU A 427 11.86 -15.68 -12.39
CA LEU A 427 11.25 -16.96 -12.81
C LEU A 427 9.99 -16.77 -13.66
N VAL A 428 9.38 -15.60 -13.66
CA VAL A 428 8.11 -15.33 -14.35
C VAL A 428 8.36 -14.35 -15.49
N ASN A 429 7.81 -14.66 -16.65
CA ASN A 429 7.95 -13.81 -17.82
C ASN A 429 6.78 -12.80 -17.89
N ASP A 430 7.11 -11.60 -18.31
CA ASP A 430 6.18 -10.57 -18.68
C ASP A 430 5.36 -11.01 -19.90
N PRO A 431 4.01 -10.91 -19.84
CA PRO A 431 3.16 -11.45 -20.91
C PRO A 431 3.25 -10.67 -22.22
N ASP A 432 3.71 -9.42 -22.21
CA ASP A 432 3.80 -8.57 -23.40
C ASP A 432 5.18 -8.67 -24.05
N SER A 433 6.25 -8.63 -23.27
CA SER A 433 7.62 -8.61 -23.80
C SER A 433 8.29 -9.99 -23.87
N GLY A 434 7.76 -10.98 -23.14
CA GLY A 434 8.36 -12.31 -23.01
C GLY A 434 9.66 -12.35 -22.19
N LYS A 435 10.18 -11.22 -21.73
CA LYS A 435 11.35 -11.13 -20.84
C LYS A 435 10.96 -11.51 -19.41
N SER A 436 11.94 -11.84 -18.57
CA SER A 436 11.65 -12.00 -17.15
C SER A 436 11.12 -10.69 -16.55
N LEU A 437 10.18 -10.80 -15.61
CA LEU A 437 9.65 -9.60 -14.93
C LEU A 437 10.76 -8.83 -14.20
N ARG A 438 11.83 -9.51 -13.77
CA ARG A 438 13.00 -8.83 -13.18
C ARG A 438 13.71 -7.91 -14.17
N GLU A 439 13.73 -8.27 -15.46
CA GLU A 439 14.36 -7.45 -16.51
C GLU A 439 13.46 -6.33 -17.02
N SER A 440 12.12 -6.54 -16.97
CA SER A 440 11.12 -5.58 -17.46
C SER A 440 10.61 -4.63 -16.38
N SER A 441 10.77 -4.95 -15.08
CA SER A 441 10.33 -4.08 -13.98
C SER A 441 11.47 -3.27 -13.38
N GLY A 442 11.12 -2.11 -12.81
CA GLY A 442 12.05 -1.27 -12.03
C GLY A 442 12.32 -1.83 -10.62
N GLU A 443 13.22 -1.16 -9.90
CA GLU A 443 13.48 -1.48 -8.48
C GLU A 443 12.23 -1.20 -7.63
N PRO A 444 11.89 -2.09 -6.68
CA PRO A 444 10.74 -1.89 -5.81
C PRO A 444 10.87 -0.62 -4.95
N ALA A 445 9.81 0.19 -4.93
CA ALA A 445 9.70 1.34 -4.04
C ALA A 445 9.43 0.92 -2.59
N LEU A 446 9.40 1.86 -1.64
CA LEU A 446 8.78 1.61 -0.33
C LEU A 446 7.25 1.53 -0.48
N PRO A 447 6.56 0.66 0.27
CA PRO A 447 5.11 0.57 0.23
C PRO A 447 4.48 1.85 0.79
N GLY A 448 3.43 2.34 0.12
CA GLY A 448 2.64 3.46 0.61
C GLY A 448 1.71 3.11 1.77
N PHE A 449 1.04 4.14 2.29
CA PHE A 449 0.06 4.04 3.38
C PHE A 449 -1.37 4.30 2.89
N SER A 450 -1.68 3.89 1.65
CA SER A 450 -2.96 4.15 0.99
C SER A 450 -3.78 2.90 0.68
N SER A 451 -3.45 1.76 1.31
CA SER A 451 -4.16 0.49 1.18
C SER A 451 -4.12 -0.29 2.49
N ASP A 452 -4.61 -1.52 2.52
CA ASP A 452 -4.56 -2.44 3.66
C ASP A 452 -3.12 -2.74 4.15
N ALA A 453 -2.10 -2.36 3.39
CA ALA A 453 -0.71 -2.34 3.83
C ALA A 453 -0.46 -1.34 4.97
N ALA A 454 -1.21 -0.23 5.01
CA ALA A 454 -0.99 0.85 5.96
C ALA A 454 -1.08 0.43 7.44
N PRO A 455 -2.08 -0.32 7.90
CA PRO A 455 -2.13 -0.79 9.28
C PRO A 455 -0.92 -1.67 9.66
N PHE A 456 -0.46 -2.56 8.75
CA PHE A 456 0.72 -3.40 8.99
C PHE A 456 2.00 -2.59 9.11
N LEU A 457 2.15 -1.57 8.28
CA LEU A 457 3.29 -0.66 8.32
C LEU A 457 3.25 0.27 9.53
N GLY A 458 2.06 0.79 9.88
CA GLY A 458 1.91 1.87 10.84
C GLY A 458 1.76 1.42 12.30
N PHE A 459 1.21 0.22 12.57
CA PHE A 459 1.05 -0.31 13.93
C PHE A 459 2.11 -1.32 14.33
N SER A 460 2.81 -1.90 13.36
CA SER A 460 3.82 -2.92 13.61
C SER A 460 5.00 -2.76 12.66
N ALA A 461 6.09 -3.47 12.92
CA ALA A 461 7.22 -3.55 12.01
C ALA A 461 7.08 -4.74 11.04
N THR A 462 5.86 -5.17 10.73
CA THR A 462 5.60 -6.26 9.80
C THR A 462 6.11 -5.90 8.41
N PRO A 463 6.98 -6.72 7.80
CA PRO A 463 7.39 -6.51 6.42
C PRO A 463 6.21 -6.61 5.45
N VAL A 464 6.15 -5.69 4.50
CA VAL A 464 5.07 -5.60 3.51
C VAL A 464 5.64 -5.64 2.10
N ALA A 465 4.92 -6.32 1.20
CA ALA A 465 5.09 -6.20 -0.24
C ALA A 465 3.73 -5.96 -0.90
N ALA A 466 3.58 -4.87 -1.63
CA ALA A 466 2.40 -4.59 -2.45
C ALA A 466 2.74 -4.78 -3.92
N LEU A 467 1.89 -5.51 -4.65
CA LEU A 467 2.16 -6.00 -5.98
C LEU A 467 0.96 -5.77 -6.92
N GLY A 468 1.23 -5.28 -8.13
CA GLY A 468 0.24 -5.09 -9.18
C GLY A 468 0.88 -4.66 -10.50
N PHE A 469 0.11 -4.60 -11.56
CA PHE A 469 0.52 -4.00 -12.83
C PHE A 469 0.01 -2.57 -12.92
N GLY A 470 0.93 -1.61 -13.16
CA GLY A 470 0.65 -0.18 -13.21
C GLY A 470 0.40 0.49 -11.87
N ARG A 471 0.53 1.80 -11.85
CA ARG A 471 0.36 2.64 -10.65
C ARG A 471 -0.96 3.37 -10.62
N TRP A 472 -1.51 3.68 -11.78
CA TRP A 472 -2.70 4.49 -11.94
C TRP A 472 -3.50 4.08 -13.18
N TYR A 473 -4.80 4.29 -13.17
CA TYR A 473 -5.70 4.07 -14.31
C TYR A 473 -6.82 5.12 -14.31
N GLY A 474 -7.35 5.41 -15.50
CA GLY A 474 -8.25 6.53 -15.70
C GLY A 474 -9.65 6.39 -15.10
N SER A 475 -10.03 5.20 -14.61
CA SER A 475 -11.37 4.94 -14.07
C SER A 475 -11.41 4.82 -12.54
N THR A 476 -10.29 5.06 -11.84
CA THR A 476 -10.18 4.89 -10.37
C THR A 476 -11.32 5.57 -9.63
N HIS A 477 -12.03 4.80 -8.79
CA HIS A 477 -13.12 5.26 -7.90
C HIS A 477 -14.30 5.96 -8.61
N THR A 478 -14.49 5.68 -9.89
CA THR A 478 -15.55 6.27 -10.69
C THR A 478 -16.60 5.25 -11.12
N LEU A 479 -17.71 5.74 -11.69
CA LEU A 479 -18.73 4.89 -12.32
C LEU A 479 -18.15 3.98 -13.42
N TYR A 480 -16.99 4.33 -13.98
CA TYR A 480 -16.39 3.69 -15.16
C TYR A 480 -15.37 2.61 -14.83
N ASP A 481 -15.14 2.29 -13.54
CA ASP A 481 -14.35 1.13 -13.14
C ASP A 481 -15.17 -0.16 -13.27
N THR A 482 -15.44 -0.54 -14.51
CA THR A 482 -16.31 -1.66 -14.89
C THR A 482 -15.53 -2.83 -15.47
N ALA A 483 -16.13 -4.02 -15.45
CA ALA A 483 -15.59 -5.19 -16.15
C ALA A 483 -15.42 -4.95 -17.66
N THR A 484 -16.24 -4.08 -18.27
CA THR A 484 -16.13 -3.68 -19.68
C THR A 484 -14.83 -2.91 -19.92
N TRP A 485 -14.53 -1.91 -19.08
CA TRP A 485 -13.28 -1.15 -19.15
C TRP A 485 -12.07 -2.08 -18.99
N LEU A 486 -12.08 -2.93 -17.96
CA LEU A 486 -10.97 -3.82 -17.65
C LEU A 486 -10.70 -4.82 -18.78
N LYS A 487 -11.72 -5.49 -19.29
CA LYS A 487 -11.58 -6.44 -20.40
C LYS A 487 -11.10 -5.79 -21.69
N ARG A 488 -11.47 -4.54 -21.92
CA ARG A 488 -11.15 -3.84 -23.17
C ARG A 488 -9.77 -3.17 -23.14
N PHE A 489 -9.38 -2.59 -22.00
CA PHE A 489 -8.20 -1.74 -21.90
C PHE A 489 -7.22 -2.15 -20.79
N GLY A 490 -7.71 -2.60 -19.64
CA GLY A 490 -6.88 -2.91 -18.49
C GLY A 490 -6.14 -4.24 -18.66
N ASP A 491 -6.89 -5.33 -18.82
CA ASP A 491 -6.32 -6.69 -18.92
C ASP A 491 -7.11 -7.58 -19.87
N PRO A 492 -7.00 -7.37 -21.19
CA PRO A 492 -7.62 -8.27 -22.17
C PRO A 492 -7.21 -9.71 -21.99
N GLY A 493 -8.19 -10.59 -21.72
CA GLY A 493 -7.95 -12.02 -21.49
C GLY A 493 -7.36 -12.35 -20.12
N PHE A 494 -7.26 -11.40 -19.19
CA PHE A 494 -6.79 -11.56 -17.81
C PHE A 494 -5.36 -12.12 -17.69
N LEU A 495 -4.51 -11.84 -18.67
CA LEU A 495 -3.17 -12.39 -18.77
C LEU A 495 -2.22 -11.79 -17.73
N ARG A 496 -2.34 -10.48 -17.46
CA ARG A 496 -1.52 -9.79 -16.44
C ARG A 496 -1.96 -10.18 -15.03
N THR A 497 -3.27 -10.26 -14.78
CA THR A 497 -3.78 -10.77 -13.49
C THR A 497 -3.32 -12.19 -13.24
N ALA A 498 -3.35 -13.07 -14.25
CA ALA A 498 -2.82 -14.44 -14.14
C ALA A 498 -1.30 -14.46 -13.91
N THR A 499 -0.56 -13.56 -14.56
CA THR A 499 0.88 -13.42 -14.35
C THR A 499 1.19 -12.96 -12.92
N LEU A 500 0.43 -11.99 -12.41
CA LEU A 500 0.53 -11.56 -11.01
C LEU A 500 0.22 -12.70 -10.05
N ALA A 501 -0.84 -13.49 -10.30
CA ALA A 501 -1.18 -14.67 -9.49
C ALA A 501 -0.03 -15.69 -9.46
N ARG A 502 0.68 -15.91 -10.59
CA ARG A 502 1.88 -16.75 -10.63
C ARG A 502 3.00 -16.17 -9.76
N VAL A 503 3.29 -14.87 -9.88
CA VAL A 503 4.29 -14.18 -9.05
C VAL A 503 3.96 -14.35 -7.57
N VAL A 504 2.72 -14.03 -7.18
CA VAL A 504 2.27 -14.07 -5.78
C VAL A 504 2.29 -15.49 -5.22
N ALA A 505 1.80 -16.50 -5.98
CA ALA A 505 1.84 -17.91 -5.55
C ALA A 505 3.28 -18.40 -5.33
N LEU A 506 4.20 -18.06 -6.24
CA LEU A 506 5.62 -18.38 -6.10
C LEU A 506 6.25 -17.65 -4.92
N TYR A 507 5.87 -16.39 -4.70
CA TYR A 507 6.41 -15.58 -3.61
C TYR A 507 5.94 -16.10 -2.25
N VAL A 508 4.66 -16.45 -2.10
CA VAL A 508 4.15 -17.16 -0.92
C VAL A 508 4.92 -18.47 -0.72
N GLY A 509 5.13 -19.24 -1.78
CA GLY A 509 5.92 -20.48 -1.74
C GLY A 509 7.35 -20.23 -1.21
N VAL A 510 8.02 -19.18 -1.67
CA VAL A 510 9.38 -18.80 -1.23
C VAL A 510 9.39 -18.38 0.24
N LEU A 511 8.35 -17.64 0.69
CA LEU A 511 8.28 -17.13 2.06
C LEU A 511 7.82 -18.18 3.07
N ALA A 512 6.81 -18.99 2.72
CA ALA A 512 6.17 -19.90 3.66
C ALA A 512 6.80 -21.29 3.76
N THR A 513 7.43 -21.81 2.68
CA THR A 513 7.93 -23.17 2.64
C THR A 513 9.21 -23.41 3.45
N PRO A 514 10.25 -22.53 3.40
CA PRO A 514 11.50 -22.80 4.07
C PRO A 514 11.37 -22.85 5.59
N ARG A 515 12.14 -23.74 6.24
CA ARG A 515 12.26 -23.79 7.72
C ARG A 515 12.66 -22.44 8.31
N PHE A 516 13.59 -21.71 7.66
CA PHE A 516 14.00 -20.39 8.06
C PHE A 516 13.33 -19.35 7.19
N PHE A 517 12.68 -18.35 7.80
CA PHE A 517 12.03 -17.27 7.05
C PHE A 517 13.07 -16.50 6.23
N PRO A 518 12.91 -16.35 4.91
CA PRO A 518 13.97 -15.91 4.01
C PRO A 518 14.13 -14.38 3.95
N LEU A 519 13.87 -13.67 5.05
CA LEU A 519 14.12 -12.24 5.12
C LEU A 519 15.62 -11.95 4.96
N ARG A 520 15.96 -10.97 4.12
CA ARG A 520 17.34 -10.50 3.89
C ARG A 520 17.66 -9.37 4.86
N PHE A 521 18.14 -9.71 6.04
CA PHE A 521 18.46 -8.72 7.07
C PHE A 521 19.57 -7.73 6.64
N ALA A 522 20.50 -8.12 5.77
CA ALA A 522 21.50 -7.21 5.22
C ALA A 522 20.88 -6.03 4.47
N GLU A 523 19.72 -6.22 3.84
CA GLU A 523 19.01 -5.13 3.15
C GLU A 523 18.54 -4.01 4.10
N LEU A 524 18.33 -4.31 5.38
CA LEU A 524 17.98 -3.30 6.39
C LEU A 524 19.16 -2.36 6.67
N SER A 525 20.38 -2.92 6.76
CA SER A 525 21.61 -2.13 6.91
C SER A 525 21.85 -1.24 5.71
N ASP A 526 21.78 -1.83 4.51
CA ASP A 526 21.99 -1.13 3.24
C ASP A 526 20.98 0.02 3.08
N PHE A 527 19.71 -0.25 3.40
CA PHE A 527 18.64 0.74 3.39
C PHE A 527 18.95 1.90 4.35
N THR A 528 19.26 1.59 5.62
CA THR A 528 19.53 2.61 6.63
C THR A 528 20.70 3.50 6.23
N ASN A 529 21.79 2.89 5.76
CA ASN A 529 22.98 3.63 5.31
C ASN A 529 22.69 4.52 4.09
N ARG A 530 21.85 4.06 3.17
CA ARG A 530 21.43 4.86 2.02
C ARG A 530 20.57 6.05 2.45
N GLU A 531 19.54 5.83 3.26
CA GLU A 531 18.64 6.87 3.74
C GLU A 531 19.38 7.97 4.52
N ILE A 532 20.35 7.61 5.37
CA ILE A 532 21.19 8.60 6.06
C ILE A 532 21.94 9.48 5.05
N ARG A 533 22.53 8.90 4.01
CA ARG A 533 23.21 9.68 2.96
C ARG A 533 22.26 10.59 2.20
N GLU A 534 21.04 10.11 1.90
CA GLU A 534 20.02 10.89 1.19
C GLU A 534 19.51 12.06 2.05
N ILE A 535 19.28 11.85 3.34
CA ILE A 535 18.93 12.92 4.29
C ILE A 535 20.04 13.97 4.33
N GLN A 536 21.30 13.55 4.41
CA GLN A 536 22.44 14.48 4.36
C GLN A 536 22.48 15.27 3.05
N GLY A 537 22.18 14.64 1.91
CA GLY A 537 22.15 15.28 0.60
C GLY A 537 21.04 16.32 0.48
N ARG A 538 19.85 16.03 1.01
CA ARG A 538 18.71 16.97 1.05
C ARG A 538 18.93 18.13 2.03
N HIS A 539 19.70 17.92 3.10
CA HIS A 539 19.95 18.89 4.18
C HIS A 539 21.45 19.13 4.39
N PRO A 540 22.17 19.80 3.45
CA PRO A 540 23.63 19.96 3.50
C PRO A 540 24.14 20.60 4.81
N ALA A 541 23.36 21.46 5.47
CA ALA A 541 23.70 22.05 6.76
C ALA A 541 23.82 21.01 7.89
N SER A 542 23.28 19.80 7.73
CA SER A 542 23.37 18.70 8.70
C SER A 542 24.69 17.89 8.58
N ILE A 543 25.45 18.07 7.50
CA ILE A 543 26.65 17.26 7.20
C ILE A 543 27.70 17.33 8.32
N GLY A 544 27.82 18.47 9.00
CA GLY A 544 28.82 18.67 10.04
C GLY A 544 28.57 17.95 11.37
N TRP A 545 27.31 17.62 11.70
CA TRP A 545 26.95 17.07 13.00
C TRP A 545 26.30 15.68 12.98
N VAL A 546 25.58 15.31 11.91
CA VAL A 546 24.99 13.97 11.77
C VAL A 546 26.04 12.86 11.78
N PRO A 547 27.19 12.95 11.07
CA PRO A 547 28.20 11.88 11.08
C PRO A 547 28.84 11.64 12.44
N GLN A 548 28.94 12.68 13.29
CA GLN A 548 29.52 12.52 14.63
C GLN A 548 28.56 11.75 15.56
N ALA A 549 27.27 12.05 15.51
CA ALA A 549 26.24 11.31 16.23
C ALA A 549 26.09 9.88 15.65
N ALA A 550 26.25 9.70 14.35
CA ALA A 550 26.07 8.41 13.68
C ALA A 550 27.20 7.38 13.90
N ARG A 551 28.33 7.72 14.53
CA ARG A 551 29.43 6.76 14.79
C ARG A 551 29.00 5.55 15.61
N SER A 552 28.20 5.75 16.65
CA SER A 552 27.62 4.66 17.45
C SER A 552 26.71 3.77 16.60
N LEU A 553 25.84 4.39 15.80
CA LEU A 553 24.95 3.70 14.89
C LEU A 553 25.71 2.88 13.85
N THR A 554 26.77 3.44 13.22
CA THR A 554 27.61 2.73 12.26
C THR A 554 28.20 1.45 12.88
N SER A 555 28.76 1.55 14.09
CA SER A 555 29.30 0.37 14.79
C SER A 555 28.24 -0.69 15.09
N GLN A 556 27.00 -0.30 15.43
CA GLN A 556 25.91 -1.25 15.66
C GLN A 556 25.42 -1.88 14.35
N ILE A 557 25.35 -1.12 13.26
CA ILE A 557 25.04 -1.64 11.93
C ILE A 557 26.08 -2.66 11.49
N GLU A 558 27.37 -2.36 11.60
CA GLU A 558 28.47 -3.29 11.26
C GLU A 558 28.38 -4.58 12.08
N GLY A 559 28.14 -4.46 13.39
CA GLY A 559 27.94 -5.61 14.27
C GLY A 559 26.70 -6.46 13.92
N PHE A 560 25.61 -5.82 13.50
CA PHE A 560 24.40 -6.48 13.04
C PHE A 560 24.61 -7.23 11.71
N GLU A 561 25.35 -6.65 10.76
CA GLU A 561 25.59 -7.23 9.43
C GLU A 561 26.24 -8.61 9.48
N ALA A 562 27.11 -8.88 10.45
CA ALA A 562 27.71 -10.21 10.59
C ALA A 562 26.65 -11.29 10.87
N GLY A 563 25.73 -11.02 11.81
CA GLY A 563 24.58 -11.89 12.11
C GLY A 563 23.60 -11.98 10.95
N ALA A 564 23.35 -10.86 10.27
CA ALA A 564 22.49 -10.78 9.10
C ALA A 564 23.02 -11.64 7.94
N ARG A 565 24.29 -11.53 7.60
CA ARG A 565 24.92 -12.36 6.56
C ARG A 565 24.88 -13.85 6.90
N ALA A 566 25.11 -14.21 8.17
CA ALA A 566 24.99 -15.60 8.60
C ALA A 566 23.55 -16.13 8.43
N TRP A 567 22.54 -15.35 8.82
CA TRP A 567 21.12 -15.69 8.62
C TRP A 567 20.77 -15.83 7.14
N ASP A 568 21.14 -14.86 6.32
CA ASP A 568 20.92 -14.86 4.87
C ASP A 568 21.56 -16.09 4.20
N GLY A 569 22.74 -16.50 4.65
CA GLY A 569 23.39 -17.73 4.21
C GLY A 569 22.57 -18.98 4.55
N ARG A 570 22.03 -19.06 5.78
CA ARG A 570 21.18 -20.17 6.22
C ARG A 570 19.87 -20.25 5.45
N THR A 571 19.21 -19.14 5.24
CA THR A 571 17.94 -19.09 4.48
C THR A 571 18.13 -19.54 3.05
N ARG A 572 19.26 -19.18 2.43
CA ARG A 572 19.64 -19.68 1.09
C ARG A 572 19.96 -21.18 1.08
N ALA A 573 20.49 -21.72 2.16
CA ALA A 573 20.81 -23.13 2.28
C ALA A 573 19.64 -24.01 2.78
N SER A 574 18.55 -23.42 3.26
CA SER A 574 17.38 -24.14 3.78
C SER A 574 16.74 -25.03 2.70
N ARG A 575 16.57 -26.32 3.04
CA ARG A 575 16.20 -27.38 2.08
C ARG A 575 14.75 -27.85 2.19
N GLY A 576 13.84 -27.08 2.72
CA GLY A 576 12.44 -27.50 2.74
C GLY A 576 11.73 -27.19 4.06
N PRO A 577 10.52 -27.73 4.24
CA PRO A 577 9.69 -27.45 5.39
C PRO A 577 10.29 -27.98 6.70
N GLY A 578 10.06 -27.28 7.80
CA GLY A 578 10.43 -27.67 9.15
C GLY A 578 9.26 -27.58 10.10
N LYS A 579 9.18 -28.54 11.02
CA LYS A 579 8.11 -28.59 12.05
C LYS A 579 8.41 -27.69 13.27
N ASP A 580 9.54 -26.98 13.25
CA ASP A 580 10.04 -26.12 14.35
C ASP A 580 10.30 -24.67 13.86
N ALA A 581 9.63 -24.27 12.78
CA ALA A 581 9.81 -22.95 12.18
C ALA A 581 9.46 -21.82 13.16
N GLY A 582 8.42 -21.95 13.97
CA GLY A 582 7.99 -20.95 14.94
C GLY A 582 9.06 -20.60 15.97
N ARG A 583 9.98 -21.53 16.28
CA ARG A 583 11.12 -21.24 17.17
C ARG A 583 12.07 -20.20 16.59
N PHE A 584 12.27 -20.21 15.28
CA PHE A 584 13.11 -19.25 14.56
C PHE A 584 12.33 -17.98 14.21
N ASP A 585 11.08 -18.14 13.79
CA ASP A 585 10.19 -17.04 13.41
C ASP A 585 9.99 -16.06 14.58
N ARG A 586 9.92 -16.55 15.81
CA ARG A 586 9.86 -15.69 17.00
C ARG A 586 11.09 -14.78 17.11
N ASN A 587 12.29 -15.29 16.89
CA ASN A 587 13.50 -14.45 16.95
C ASN A 587 13.59 -13.48 15.77
N VAL A 588 13.09 -13.89 14.58
CA VAL A 588 12.93 -12.99 13.44
C VAL A 588 11.93 -11.87 13.77
N SER A 589 10.77 -12.22 14.35
CA SER A 589 9.77 -11.24 14.83
C SER A 589 10.36 -10.28 15.87
N LEU A 590 11.10 -10.78 16.85
CA LEU A 590 11.75 -9.95 17.86
C LEU A 590 12.86 -9.06 17.28
N ALA A 591 13.63 -9.57 16.29
CA ALA A 591 14.62 -8.76 15.59
C ALA A 591 13.99 -7.63 14.79
N LEU A 592 12.88 -7.89 14.10
CA LEU A 592 12.10 -6.86 13.39
C LEU A 592 11.40 -5.91 14.38
N GLY A 593 10.82 -6.47 15.45
CA GLY A 593 10.17 -5.69 16.51
C GLY A 593 11.12 -4.74 17.24
N ALA A 594 12.44 -4.99 17.20
CA ALA A 594 13.44 -4.06 17.72
C ALA A 594 13.41 -2.69 17.02
N PHE A 595 13.01 -2.66 15.75
CA PHE A 595 12.81 -1.44 14.98
C PHE A 595 11.41 -0.82 15.19
N GLY A 596 10.52 -1.49 15.90
CA GLY A 596 9.23 -0.95 16.29
C GLY A 596 9.37 0.24 17.25
N ALA A 597 8.42 1.14 17.22
CA ALA A 597 8.32 2.28 18.10
C ALA A 597 6.99 2.21 18.88
N PRO A 598 6.88 1.34 19.90
CA PRO A 598 5.65 1.17 20.66
C PRO A 598 5.28 2.47 21.38
N GLY A 599 4.00 2.84 21.35
CA GLY A 599 3.50 4.08 21.96
C GLY A 599 3.65 5.33 21.10
N GLU A 600 4.31 5.24 19.95
CA GLU A 600 4.33 6.30 18.96
C GLU A 600 2.97 6.40 18.22
N SER A 601 2.72 7.55 17.61
CA SER A 601 1.54 7.76 16.77
C SER A 601 1.59 6.84 15.54
N PHE A 602 0.42 6.57 14.95
CA PHE A 602 0.32 5.83 13.69
C PHE A 602 1.28 6.40 12.62
N GLY A 603 1.87 5.52 11.81
CA GLY A 603 2.88 5.89 10.81
C GLY A 603 4.30 6.03 11.36
N ARG A 604 4.48 5.93 12.67
CA ARG A 604 5.77 5.88 13.37
C ARG A 604 5.99 4.53 14.09
N GLY A 605 5.22 3.52 13.74
CA GLY A 605 5.32 2.18 14.32
C GLY A 605 6.62 1.44 13.97
N CYS A 606 7.37 1.91 12.97
CA CYS A 606 8.70 1.43 12.63
C CYS A 606 9.66 2.61 12.44
N ARG A 607 10.90 2.47 12.96
CA ARG A 607 11.94 3.51 12.84
C ARG A 607 12.62 3.55 11.48
N LEU A 608 12.57 2.44 10.74
CA LEU A 608 13.23 2.33 9.43
C LEU A 608 12.40 2.92 8.28
N TRP A 609 11.08 2.83 8.38
CA TRP A 609 10.16 3.38 7.39
C TRP A 609 8.90 3.91 8.06
N GLY A 610 8.30 4.87 7.46
CA GLY A 610 7.10 5.49 7.99
C GLY A 610 6.38 6.35 6.99
N LEU A 611 5.32 6.97 7.47
CA LEU A 611 4.45 7.84 6.71
C LEU A 611 5.14 9.15 6.32
N SER A 612 4.99 9.55 5.06
CA SER A 612 5.41 10.87 4.61
C SER A 612 4.53 11.97 5.24
N PRO A 613 5.10 12.92 5.98
CA PRO A 613 4.35 14.03 6.56
C PRO A 613 3.83 15.03 5.50
N GLU A 614 4.37 14.97 4.29
CA GLU A 614 4.00 15.87 3.19
C GLU A 614 2.80 15.35 2.42
N THR A 615 2.75 14.05 2.14
CA THR A 615 1.71 13.45 1.30
C THR A 615 0.59 12.80 2.10
N GLY A 616 0.85 12.33 3.32
CA GLY A 616 -0.11 11.60 4.15
C GLY A 616 -0.42 10.17 3.65
N CYS A 617 0.26 9.68 2.61
CA CYS A 617 0.06 8.33 2.06
C CYS A 617 1.32 7.74 1.42
N GLY A 618 2.34 8.54 1.14
CA GLY A 618 3.64 8.04 0.74
C GLY A 618 4.42 7.48 1.93
N ALA A 619 5.44 6.69 1.66
CA ALA A 619 6.40 6.25 2.65
C ALA A 619 7.72 7.00 2.53
N VAL A 620 8.38 7.19 3.66
CA VAL A 620 9.74 7.74 3.76
C VAL A 620 10.62 6.83 4.59
N GLY A 621 11.91 6.80 4.29
CA GLY A 621 12.91 6.16 5.13
C GLY A 621 13.30 7.04 6.31
N LEU A 622 13.54 6.42 7.47
CA LEU A 622 13.97 7.07 8.71
C LEU A 622 13.15 8.35 9.08
N PRO A 623 11.81 8.24 9.18
CA PRO A 623 10.91 9.40 9.22
C PRO A 623 11.19 10.38 10.36
N ALA A 624 11.53 9.87 11.55
CA ALA A 624 11.80 10.72 12.72
C ALA A 624 13.15 11.44 12.58
N LEU A 625 14.14 10.78 11.98
CA LEU A 625 15.43 11.41 11.70
C LEU A 625 15.29 12.50 10.62
N GLU A 626 14.57 12.23 9.54
CA GLU A 626 14.28 13.19 8.47
C GLU A 626 13.58 14.44 9.02
N GLU A 627 12.55 14.25 9.84
CA GLU A 627 11.82 15.35 10.47
C GLU A 627 12.70 16.21 11.37
N ALA A 628 13.53 15.56 12.21
CA ALA A 628 14.43 16.29 13.12
C ALA A 628 15.49 17.09 12.34
N VAL A 629 16.06 16.51 11.29
CA VAL A 629 17.07 17.16 10.45
C VAL A 629 16.46 18.31 9.66
N SER A 630 15.28 18.16 9.07
CA SER A 630 14.59 19.20 8.31
C SER A 630 14.27 20.44 9.17
N ARG A 631 14.02 20.24 10.48
CA ARG A 631 13.80 21.31 11.45
C ARG A 631 15.08 21.84 12.08
N SER A 632 16.25 21.31 11.71
CA SER A 632 17.54 21.62 12.34
C SER A 632 17.56 21.34 13.87
N ASP A 633 16.71 20.43 14.36
CA ASP A 633 16.67 19.98 15.74
C ASP A 633 17.73 18.90 15.99
N ARG A 634 18.94 19.36 16.34
CA ARG A 634 20.11 18.50 16.59
C ARG A 634 19.88 17.52 17.73
N ALA A 635 19.16 17.94 18.78
CA ALA A 635 18.90 17.09 19.94
C ALA A 635 17.92 15.96 19.59
N ALA A 636 16.86 16.24 18.85
CA ALA A 636 15.93 15.23 18.36
C ALA A 636 16.62 14.25 17.39
N ALA A 637 17.43 14.75 16.46
CA ALA A 637 18.16 13.90 15.52
C ALA A 637 19.17 13.00 16.25
N ALA A 638 19.90 13.51 17.25
CA ALA A 638 20.81 12.69 18.04
C ALA A 638 20.06 11.58 18.80
N ARG A 639 18.93 11.89 19.44
CA ARG A 639 18.08 10.90 20.11
C ARG A 639 17.61 9.81 19.15
N GLU A 640 17.19 10.18 17.94
CA GLU A 640 16.71 9.19 16.95
C GLU A 640 17.84 8.30 16.45
N ILE A 641 19.04 8.83 16.24
CA ILE A 641 20.24 8.05 15.93
C ILE A 641 20.56 7.06 17.04
N ASP A 642 20.47 7.47 18.31
CA ASP A 642 20.67 6.59 19.47
C ASP A 642 19.60 5.49 19.53
N HIS A 643 18.34 5.83 19.25
CA HIS A 643 17.25 4.84 19.16
C HIS A 643 17.51 3.80 18.07
N LEU A 644 17.97 4.23 16.89
CA LEU A 644 18.35 3.32 15.80
C LEU A 644 19.54 2.43 16.22
N ALA A 645 20.55 2.99 16.86
CA ALA A 645 21.69 2.21 17.37
C ALA A 645 21.25 1.12 18.36
N VAL A 646 20.36 1.46 19.30
CA VAL A 646 19.77 0.49 20.24
C VAL A 646 18.94 -0.56 19.50
N ALA A 647 18.17 -0.16 18.48
CA ALA A 647 17.37 -1.08 17.68
C ALA A 647 18.25 -2.10 16.94
N PHE A 648 19.32 -1.66 16.29
CA PHE A 648 20.28 -2.55 15.62
C PHE A 648 21.00 -3.47 16.61
N SER A 649 21.38 -2.99 17.81
CA SER A 649 21.96 -3.82 18.86
C SER A 649 21.01 -4.93 19.30
N ARG A 650 19.75 -4.61 19.59
CA ARG A 650 18.72 -5.59 19.96
C ARG A 650 18.43 -6.59 18.85
N ALA A 651 18.28 -6.11 17.62
CA ALA A 651 18.09 -6.96 16.46
C ALA A 651 19.26 -7.95 16.26
N ARG A 652 20.50 -7.47 16.46
CA ARG A 652 21.70 -8.33 16.44
C ARG A 652 21.63 -9.43 17.48
N GLU A 653 21.26 -9.13 18.72
CA GLU A 653 21.12 -10.13 19.78
C GLU A 653 20.15 -11.23 19.38
N GLN A 654 18.98 -10.87 18.84
CA GLN A 654 17.98 -11.84 18.38
C GLN A 654 18.48 -12.69 17.21
N LEU A 655 19.20 -12.09 16.26
CA LEU A 655 19.81 -12.84 15.15
C LEU A 655 20.93 -13.78 15.61
N VAL A 656 21.72 -13.40 16.59
CA VAL A 656 22.71 -14.29 17.21
C VAL A 656 22.02 -15.50 17.84
N ILE A 657 20.94 -15.28 18.59
CA ILE A 657 20.14 -16.35 19.19
C ILE A 657 19.55 -17.25 18.11
N ALA A 658 18.93 -16.67 17.08
CA ALA A 658 18.36 -17.42 15.96
C ALA A 658 19.41 -18.29 15.25
N ASN A 659 20.59 -17.73 15.01
CA ASN A 659 21.72 -18.46 14.39
C ASN A 659 22.23 -19.60 15.29
N LEU A 660 22.39 -19.39 16.61
CA LEU A 660 22.79 -20.43 17.55
C LEU A 660 21.75 -21.55 17.63
N LEU A 661 20.47 -21.22 17.66
CA LEU A 661 19.39 -22.21 17.65
C LEU A 661 19.42 -23.04 16.35
N ALA A 662 19.74 -22.43 15.23
CA ALA A 662 19.85 -23.12 13.93
C ALA A 662 21.01 -24.12 13.91
N ASP A 663 22.09 -23.90 14.69
CA ASP A 663 23.22 -24.81 14.83
C ASP A 663 22.98 -25.94 15.87
N GLY A 664 21.75 -26.09 16.40
CA GLY A 664 21.43 -27.13 17.38
C GLY A 664 21.92 -26.83 18.77
N GLY A 665 22.17 -25.57 19.11
CA GLY A 665 22.63 -25.10 20.41
C GLY A 665 24.08 -25.43 20.72
N ARG A 666 24.85 -25.94 19.77
CA ARG A 666 26.29 -26.16 19.94
C ARG A 666 27.02 -24.83 19.73
N PRO A 667 27.81 -24.33 20.67
CA PRO A 667 28.62 -23.14 20.45
C PRO A 667 29.66 -23.46 19.36
N THR A 668 29.51 -22.84 18.18
CA THR A 668 30.61 -22.81 17.22
C THR A 668 31.78 -22.11 17.86
N ARG A 669 32.97 -22.74 17.80
CA ARG A 669 34.22 -22.26 18.39
C ARG A 669 34.39 -20.75 18.31
N ARG A 670 34.55 -20.14 19.49
CA ARG A 670 35.12 -18.84 19.84
C ARG A 670 35.22 -17.81 18.69
N VAL A 671 34.32 -16.87 18.67
CA VAL A 671 34.68 -15.49 18.30
C VAL A 671 35.55 -14.99 19.44
N SER A 672 36.86 -14.95 19.24
CA SER A 672 37.81 -14.40 20.20
C SER A 672 37.48 -12.93 20.43
N ALA A 673 36.91 -12.63 21.58
CA ALA A 673 36.83 -11.28 22.11
C ALA A 673 38.24 -10.78 22.40
N GLY A 674 38.79 -10.03 21.49
CA GLY A 674 39.98 -9.20 21.73
C GLY A 674 39.60 -7.98 22.57
N ALA A 675 39.23 -8.18 23.80
CA ALA A 675 39.17 -7.10 24.79
C ALA A 675 40.51 -7.01 25.49
N ARG A 676 41.38 -6.12 25.03
CA ARG A 676 42.42 -5.57 25.87
C ARG A 676 41.79 -4.53 26.80
N ARG A 677 41.88 -4.79 28.12
CA ARG A 677 41.76 -3.82 29.20
C ARG A 677 43.12 -3.18 29.47
N PRO A 678 43.18 -2.10 30.19
CA PRO A 678 42.43 -0.83 30.27
C PRO A 678 43.07 0.22 29.43
#